data_30880d98a70a2eb72cd08dbb61284caa
#
_entry.id   30880d98a70a2eb72cd08dbb61284caa
#
_cell.length_a   1.000
_cell.length_b   1.000
_cell.length_c   1.000
_cell.angle_alpha   90.00
_cell.angle_beta   90.00
_cell.angle_gamma   90.00
#
_symmetry.space_group_name_H-M   'P 1'
#
loop_
_entity.id
_entity.type
_entity.pdbx_description
1 polymer ?
#
loop_
_entity_poly.entity_id
_entity_poly.type
_entity_poly.pdbx_seq_one_letter_code
_entity_poly.pdbx_strand_id
1 'polypeptide(L)'
;MKKFIIVALLFGGLLLGIFEWLRHPLPPIEGTHSISGLIDQVDIYTDKYGVPHVFAENEKDLFYAAGYIAARDRLFQLSLVSLAVKGELSSVLGPGYLDKDIYFRTWKIHDTAKKIVNNMDARNKQIFENFCKGINFRIDEAFNDLPLEFKILGFKPNYWDPTIVAGYARMMAHEMSGSWKPEVIFGAVESYFGKEMLNDILPGEEVDIPTIAASLPVSILQSLDNVIESEYSIRNLFGDVSADIGSNNWVVSPSRTVTGHAYLANDPHLAFTQPPRWYEIHLSGGRFNVSGVCIAGIPLPVIGQNERTAWGFTNTMVDDLDFFIEKINPDNEYQYFHEGKWLDIVVKTETFKIKGSSDSLINIRSTHHGPIISDVHSLKSFNNDMLSMKWAGHWITNELDAWVELTLMRNWNDFSNALKKFGVPGQNIVYADVDGNIGWRPAVYIPIRKKGYSMAPRPGWDKSYEWNGYVPFEDMPFLFNPPEGYISTANNRTIGNEFPYYVSGLWADPSRASRIKEVLGVTEKVGLDDMKLLQLDLTSNYSKEILPHILENVGTSDSKIYNRAIRFLNEWDHIENIGSEATLIFHSISNNIIKNIYYDELSLLGEKYYETFLGLKYITKRNLRGIMKNHNNKWVDDIRTPNKKETINDIISISIKSGIQEIVDTFGPNWSNWKWGYAHSLTHKHILGDVKILDYLFNLNIGPYLSGGSDVTPNAGGYSLLKGFNQTSGASMRRIVDFSDMNKTSMILPTGQSGLHNSPHYRDQAPLYHNGKYRETNFKEDYIINNTEYKHLILLPVE
;
A
#
# COMPACT_ATOMS: atom_id res chain seq x y z
N MET A 1 -31.52 -1.66 -50.08
CA MET A 1 -32.20 -1.41 -48.81
C MET A 1 -32.48 -2.69 -48.01
N LYS A 2 -33.26 -3.67 -48.53
CA LYS A 2 -33.57 -4.94 -47.79
C LYS A 2 -32.33 -5.74 -47.34
N LYS A 3 -31.31 -5.91 -48.18
CA LYS A 3 -30.05 -6.60 -47.83
C LYS A 3 -29.27 -5.87 -46.73
N PHE A 4 -29.25 -4.52 -46.74
CA PHE A 4 -28.59 -3.69 -45.72
C PHE A 4 -29.32 -3.83 -44.34
N ILE A 5 -30.65 -3.85 -44.36
CA ILE A 5 -31.44 -4.03 -43.14
C ILE A 5 -31.19 -5.43 -42.53
N ILE A 6 -31.14 -6.47 -43.37
CA ILE A 6 -30.84 -7.84 -42.90
C ILE A 6 -29.44 -7.92 -42.28
N VAL A 7 -28.42 -7.35 -42.92
CA VAL A 7 -27.04 -7.30 -42.41
C VAL A 7 -26.99 -6.53 -41.08
N ALA A 8 -27.68 -5.38 -40.99
CA ALA A 8 -27.75 -4.60 -39.75
C ALA A 8 -28.46 -5.35 -38.60
N LEU A 9 -29.57 -6.10 -38.92
CA LEU A 9 -30.26 -6.95 -37.94
C LEU A 9 -29.43 -8.15 -37.48
N LEU A 10 -28.71 -8.80 -38.40
CA LEU A 10 -27.78 -9.89 -38.04
C LEU A 10 -26.62 -9.38 -37.22
N PHE A 11 -26.03 -8.22 -37.57
CA PHE A 11 -24.98 -7.59 -36.78
C PHE A 11 -25.47 -7.14 -35.41
N GLY A 12 -26.66 -6.53 -35.34
CA GLY A 12 -27.30 -6.16 -34.07
C GLY A 12 -27.63 -7.40 -33.20
N GLY A 13 -28.13 -8.48 -33.80
CA GLY A 13 -28.36 -9.75 -33.12
C GLY A 13 -27.08 -10.38 -32.59
N LEU A 14 -25.97 -10.32 -33.36
CA LEU A 14 -24.65 -10.80 -32.94
C LEU A 14 -24.11 -9.98 -31.76
N LEU A 15 -24.22 -8.66 -31.83
CA LEU A 15 -23.79 -7.77 -30.73
C LEU A 15 -24.58 -8.00 -29.45
N LEU A 16 -25.90 -8.18 -29.56
CA LEU A 16 -26.76 -8.55 -28.43
C LEU A 16 -26.36 -9.91 -27.86
N GLY A 17 -26.10 -10.91 -28.71
CA GLY A 17 -25.65 -12.24 -28.28
C GLY A 17 -24.29 -12.17 -27.55
N ILE A 18 -23.33 -11.37 -28.04
CA ILE A 18 -22.05 -11.14 -27.37
C ILE A 18 -22.25 -10.42 -26.04
N PHE A 19 -23.10 -9.42 -25.99
CA PHE A 19 -23.40 -8.66 -24.77
C PHE A 19 -24.03 -9.57 -23.69
N GLU A 20 -25.04 -10.39 -24.05
CA GLU A 20 -25.65 -11.35 -23.12
C GLU A 20 -24.65 -12.44 -22.67
N TRP A 21 -23.76 -12.90 -23.58
CA TRP A 21 -22.72 -13.84 -23.20
C TRP A 21 -21.70 -13.24 -22.23
N LEU A 22 -21.36 -11.95 -22.38
CA LEU A 22 -20.46 -11.24 -21.46
C LEU A 22 -21.13 -10.96 -20.10
N ARG A 23 -22.47 -10.88 -20.08
CA ARG A 23 -23.23 -10.69 -18.84
C ARG A 23 -23.09 -11.91 -17.95
N HIS A 24 -22.72 -11.69 -16.68
CA HIS A 24 -22.61 -12.73 -15.67
C HIS A 24 -23.80 -12.62 -14.72
N PRO A 25 -24.57 -13.70 -14.46
CA PRO A 25 -25.59 -13.68 -13.43
C PRO A 25 -24.93 -13.48 -12.05
N LEU A 26 -25.57 -12.69 -11.20
CA LEU A 26 -25.07 -12.49 -9.84
C LEU A 26 -25.25 -13.78 -9.04
N PRO A 27 -24.24 -14.20 -8.27
CA PRO A 27 -24.39 -15.34 -7.38
C PRO A 27 -25.40 -15.02 -6.27
N PRO A 28 -26.07 -16.04 -5.72
CA PRO A 28 -27.13 -15.85 -4.73
C PRO A 28 -26.57 -15.23 -3.43
N ILE A 29 -27.36 -14.32 -2.86
CA ILE A 29 -27.12 -13.70 -1.55
C ILE A 29 -28.29 -14.00 -0.58
N GLU A 30 -29.32 -14.73 -1.02
CA GLU A 30 -30.50 -15.15 -0.25
C GLU A 30 -31.01 -16.52 -0.71
N GLY A 31 -31.75 -17.19 0.16
CA GLY A 31 -32.29 -18.52 -0.09
C GLY A 31 -31.45 -19.65 0.46
N THR A 32 -31.64 -20.87 -0.02
CA THR A 32 -30.90 -22.05 0.46
C THR A 32 -30.03 -22.61 -0.65
N HIS A 33 -28.80 -22.93 -0.32
CA HIS A 33 -27.80 -23.44 -1.25
C HIS A 33 -27.06 -24.64 -0.67
N SER A 34 -27.03 -25.75 -1.39
CA SER A 34 -26.36 -26.99 -0.94
C SER A 34 -24.91 -27.00 -1.37
N ILE A 35 -24.01 -27.20 -0.42
CA ILE A 35 -22.53 -27.13 -0.60
C ILE A 35 -21.89 -28.41 -0.06
N SER A 36 -21.08 -29.08 -0.89
CA SER A 36 -20.26 -30.19 -0.41
C SER A 36 -19.09 -29.70 0.48
N GLY A 37 -18.81 -30.47 1.52
CA GLY A 37 -17.64 -30.19 2.39
C GLY A 37 -17.94 -29.45 3.68
N LEU A 38 -19.19 -28.96 3.87
CA LEU A 38 -19.69 -28.53 5.17
C LEU A 38 -20.01 -29.71 6.08
N ILE A 39 -19.91 -29.49 7.40
CA ILE A 39 -20.38 -30.44 8.44
C ILE A 39 -21.79 -30.08 8.84
N ASP A 40 -22.04 -28.80 9.15
CA ASP A 40 -23.28 -28.28 9.65
C ASP A 40 -23.78 -27.13 8.77
N GLN A 41 -25.01 -26.67 9.03
CA GLN A 41 -25.57 -25.49 8.39
C GLN A 41 -24.76 -24.25 8.72
N VAL A 42 -24.61 -23.35 7.73
CA VAL A 42 -24.03 -22.01 7.90
C VAL A 42 -25.06 -20.97 7.47
N ASP A 43 -25.30 -19.98 8.32
CA ASP A 43 -26.19 -18.86 8.06
C ASP A 43 -25.40 -17.62 7.70
N ILE A 44 -25.73 -16.98 6.59
CA ILE A 44 -25.07 -15.79 6.08
C ILE A 44 -26.09 -14.68 5.91
N TYR A 45 -25.95 -13.64 6.74
CA TYR A 45 -26.76 -12.43 6.61
C TYR A 45 -25.96 -11.35 5.89
N THR A 46 -26.49 -10.87 4.78
CA THR A 46 -25.83 -9.77 4.00
C THR A 46 -26.58 -8.48 4.26
N ASP A 47 -25.86 -7.47 4.74
CA ASP A 47 -26.45 -6.15 5.04
C ASP A 47 -26.76 -5.35 3.76
N LYS A 48 -27.36 -4.16 3.92
CA LYS A 48 -27.73 -3.27 2.79
C LYS A 48 -26.55 -2.74 1.97
N TYR A 49 -25.30 -2.93 2.42
CA TYR A 49 -24.07 -2.56 1.72
C TYR A 49 -23.26 -3.78 1.23
N GLY A 50 -23.85 -4.96 1.30
CA GLY A 50 -23.24 -6.19 0.84
C GLY A 50 -22.22 -6.80 1.83
N VAL A 51 -22.19 -6.34 3.07
CA VAL A 51 -21.30 -6.90 4.09
C VAL A 51 -21.87 -8.23 4.60
N PRO A 52 -21.11 -9.33 4.50
CA PRO A 52 -21.56 -10.62 5.00
C PRO A 52 -21.28 -10.77 6.50
N HIS A 53 -22.28 -11.27 7.22
CA HIS A 53 -22.20 -11.75 8.60
C HIS A 53 -22.41 -13.26 8.57
N VAL A 54 -21.37 -14.02 8.90
CA VAL A 54 -21.33 -15.49 8.78
C VAL A 54 -21.45 -16.11 10.16
N PHE A 55 -22.44 -16.97 10.35
CA PHE A 55 -22.69 -17.71 11.58
C PHE A 55 -22.58 -19.20 11.31
N ALA A 56 -21.71 -19.88 12.08
CA ALA A 56 -21.49 -21.31 11.98
C ALA A 56 -21.24 -21.93 13.35
N GLU A 57 -21.63 -23.20 13.55
CA GLU A 57 -21.38 -23.90 14.81
C GLU A 57 -19.89 -24.16 15.06
N ASN A 58 -19.10 -24.36 14.03
CA ASN A 58 -17.71 -24.76 14.13
C ASN A 58 -16.78 -23.94 13.21
N GLU A 59 -15.47 -23.90 13.58
CA GLU A 59 -14.45 -23.14 12.85
C GLU A 59 -14.25 -23.62 11.40
N LYS A 60 -14.40 -24.92 11.14
CA LYS A 60 -14.19 -25.47 9.80
C LYS A 60 -15.21 -24.91 8.80
N ASP A 61 -16.50 -24.93 9.16
CA ASP A 61 -17.58 -24.46 8.33
C ASP A 61 -17.57 -22.92 8.23
N LEU A 62 -17.20 -22.23 9.35
CA LEU A 62 -17.04 -20.78 9.37
C LEU A 62 -16.03 -20.30 8.31
N PHE A 63 -14.84 -20.87 8.31
CA PHE A 63 -13.80 -20.46 7.35
C PHE A 63 -14.02 -21.00 5.95
N TYR A 64 -14.70 -22.14 5.79
CA TYR A 64 -15.14 -22.60 4.49
C TYR A 64 -16.12 -21.60 3.86
N ALA A 65 -17.14 -21.19 4.62
CA ALA A 65 -18.11 -20.19 4.16
C ALA A 65 -17.44 -18.82 3.88
N ALA A 66 -16.50 -18.38 4.72
CA ALA A 66 -15.73 -17.17 4.48
C ALA A 66 -14.99 -17.21 3.14
N GLY A 67 -14.35 -18.35 2.80
CA GLY A 67 -13.68 -18.55 1.51
C GLY A 67 -14.64 -18.55 0.31
N TYR A 68 -15.78 -19.22 0.46
CA TYR A 68 -16.84 -19.23 -0.54
C TYR A 68 -17.34 -17.82 -0.85
N ILE A 69 -17.62 -17.01 0.19
CA ILE A 69 -18.11 -15.63 0.04
C ILE A 69 -17.06 -14.73 -0.56
N ALA A 70 -15.79 -14.82 -0.13
CA ALA A 70 -14.71 -14.04 -0.70
C ALA A 70 -14.57 -14.30 -2.20
N ALA A 71 -14.68 -15.57 -2.63
CA ALA A 71 -14.65 -15.93 -4.04
C ALA A 71 -15.96 -15.58 -4.77
N ARG A 72 -17.12 -15.63 -4.09
CA ARG A 72 -18.40 -15.14 -4.63
C ARG A 72 -18.29 -13.69 -5.11
N ASP A 73 -17.68 -12.85 -4.32
CA ASP A 73 -17.67 -11.40 -4.54
C ASP A 73 -16.41 -10.90 -5.28
N ARG A 74 -15.27 -11.64 -5.23
CA ARG A 74 -13.93 -11.16 -5.63
C ARG A 74 -13.12 -12.14 -6.49
N LEU A 75 -13.77 -13.10 -7.18
CA LEU A 75 -13.11 -14.22 -7.86
C LEU A 75 -11.97 -13.79 -8.80
N PHE A 76 -12.19 -12.74 -9.59
CA PHE A 76 -11.16 -12.25 -10.51
C PHE A 76 -9.94 -11.68 -9.77
N GLN A 77 -10.16 -10.85 -8.74
CA GLN A 77 -9.09 -10.30 -7.90
C GLN A 77 -8.26 -11.42 -7.25
N LEU A 78 -8.92 -12.44 -6.69
CA LEU A 78 -8.26 -13.62 -6.11
C LEU A 78 -7.43 -14.39 -7.16
N SER A 79 -7.93 -14.53 -8.37
CA SER A 79 -7.24 -15.23 -9.44
C SER A 79 -5.98 -14.52 -9.89
N LEU A 80 -5.99 -13.19 -10.04
CA LEU A 80 -4.79 -12.41 -10.35
C LEU A 80 -3.75 -12.52 -9.25
N VAL A 81 -4.16 -12.46 -7.98
CA VAL A 81 -3.27 -12.63 -6.82
C VAL A 81 -2.62 -14.02 -6.83
N SER A 82 -3.41 -15.08 -7.09
CA SER A 82 -2.86 -16.44 -7.17
C SER A 82 -1.80 -16.58 -8.25
N LEU A 83 -2.02 -15.99 -9.44
CA LEU A 83 -1.06 -15.98 -10.54
C LEU A 83 0.21 -15.19 -10.18
N ALA A 84 0.07 -14.01 -9.57
CA ALA A 84 1.20 -13.19 -9.17
C ALA A 84 2.07 -13.86 -8.09
N VAL A 85 1.45 -14.42 -7.05
CA VAL A 85 2.15 -15.15 -5.98
C VAL A 85 2.98 -16.30 -6.55
N LYS A 86 2.47 -17.01 -7.56
CA LYS A 86 3.17 -18.13 -8.21
C LYS A 86 4.17 -17.67 -9.27
N GLY A 87 4.13 -16.41 -9.71
CA GLY A 87 4.86 -15.92 -10.88
C GLY A 87 4.41 -16.65 -12.15
N GLU A 88 3.12 -16.66 -12.43
CA GLU A 88 2.46 -17.35 -13.54
C GLU A 88 1.55 -16.43 -14.38
N LEU A 89 1.71 -15.11 -14.26
CA LEU A 89 0.91 -14.11 -15.02
C LEU A 89 1.08 -14.29 -16.54
N SER A 90 2.31 -14.58 -17.02
CA SER A 90 2.61 -14.76 -18.44
C SER A 90 1.92 -15.99 -19.04
N SER A 91 1.64 -17.01 -18.21
CA SER A 91 0.92 -18.24 -18.65
C SER A 91 -0.52 -17.95 -19.09
N VAL A 92 -1.07 -16.82 -18.65
CA VAL A 92 -2.47 -16.41 -18.89
C VAL A 92 -2.56 -15.13 -19.70
N LEU A 93 -1.73 -14.13 -19.39
CA LEU A 93 -1.79 -12.79 -19.97
C LEU A 93 -0.80 -12.58 -21.13
N GLY A 94 0.09 -13.55 -21.38
CA GLY A 94 1.02 -13.57 -22.52
C GLY A 94 2.41 -13.01 -22.21
N PRO A 95 3.28 -12.91 -23.23
CA PRO A 95 4.72 -12.67 -23.07
C PRO A 95 5.06 -11.33 -22.42
N GLY A 96 4.21 -10.30 -22.53
CA GLY A 96 4.41 -9.01 -21.87
C GLY A 96 4.40 -9.05 -20.33
N TYR A 97 4.09 -10.22 -19.73
CA TYR A 97 4.07 -10.42 -18.28
C TYR A 97 5.21 -11.31 -17.77
N LEU A 98 6.09 -11.80 -18.66
CA LEU A 98 7.19 -12.68 -18.27
C LEU A 98 8.14 -12.00 -17.26
N ASP A 99 8.47 -10.75 -17.47
CA ASP A 99 9.37 -10.00 -16.58
C ASP A 99 8.78 -9.86 -15.17
N LYS A 100 7.45 -9.74 -15.05
CA LYS A 100 6.74 -9.72 -13.77
C LYS A 100 6.83 -11.06 -13.04
N ASP A 101 6.70 -12.15 -13.79
CA ASP A 101 6.84 -13.50 -13.23
C ASP A 101 8.28 -13.75 -12.75
N ILE A 102 9.27 -13.33 -13.54
CA ILE A 102 10.70 -13.40 -13.16
C ILE A 102 10.92 -12.60 -11.87
N TYR A 103 10.38 -11.39 -11.79
CA TYR A 103 10.46 -10.54 -10.61
C TYR A 103 9.94 -11.26 -9.36
N PHE A 104 8.67 -11.73 -9.35
CA PHE A 104 8.07 -12.38 -8.18
C PHE A 104 8.82 -13.66 -7.78
N ARG A 105 9.29 -14.46 -8.74
CA ARG A 105 10.09 -15.67 -8.44
C ARG A 105 11.47 -15.32 -7.92
N THR A 106 12.11 -14.26 -8.42
CA THR A 106 13.40 -13.76 -7.90
C THR A 106 13.24 -13.28 -6.45
N TRP A 107 12.16 -12.57 -6.11
CA TRP A 107 11.83 -12.19 -4.73
C TRP A 107 11.45 -13.38 -3.83
N LYS A 108 11.38 -14.60 -4.39
CA LYS A 108 11.09 -15.86 -3.67
C LYS A 108 9.80 -15.83 -2.86
N ILE A 109 8.80 -15.07 -3.29
CA ILE A 109 7.52 -14.91 -2.59
C ILE A 109 6.88 -16.28 -2.32
N HIS A 110 6.70 -17.08 -3.37
CA HIS A 110 6.07 -18.40 -3.28
C HIS A 110 6.92 -19.42 -2.51
N ASP A 111 8.24 -19.42 -2.68
CA ASP A 111 9.15 -20.34 -1.97
C ASP A 111 9.19 -20.03 -0.47
N THR A 112 9.16 -18.75 -0.09
CA THR A 112 9.07 -18.32 1.30
C THR A 112 7.72 -18.71 1.91
N ALA A 113 6.62 -18.49 1.18
CA ALA A 113 5.28 -18.86 1.59
C ALA A 113 5.14 -20.34 1.91
N LYS A 114 5.72 -21.25 1.09
CA LYS A 114 5.75 -22.70 1.38
C LYS A 114 6.42 -23.01 2.72
N LYS A 115 7.53 -22.35 3.04
CA LYS A 115 8.23 -22.54 4.30
C LYS A 115 7.40 -22.05 5.48
N ILE A 116 6.69 -20.91 5.34
CA ILE A 116 5.80 -20.38 6.37
C ILE A 116 4.69 -21.37 6.66
N VAL A 117 3.98 -21.87 5.65
CA VAL A 117 2.89 -22.84 5.83
C VAL A 117 3.37 -24.15 6.47
N ASN A 118 4.61 -24.57 6.17
CA ASN A 118 5.19 -25.78 6.79
C ASN A 118 5.56 -25.59 8.28
N ASN A 119 5.77 -24.35 8.73
CA ASN A 119 6.09 -24.00 10.10
C ASN A 119 4.89 -23.44 10.90
N MET A 120 3.70 -23.37 10.29
CA MET A 120 2.49 -22.87 10.91
C MET A 120 1.96 -23.84 11.97
N ASP A 121 1.32 -23.30 13.01
CA ASP A 121 0.57 -24.10 13.97
C ASP A 121 -0.48 -24.98 13.28
N ALA A 122 -0.56 -26.26 13.65
CA ALA A 122 -1.41 -27.22 12.94
C ALA A 122 -2.91 -26.90 13.01
N ARG A 123 -3.37 -26.32 14.15
CA ARG A 123 -4.77 -25.91 14.30
C ARG A 123 -5.07 -24.68 13.46
N ASN A 124 -4.17 -23.70 13.48
CA ASN A 124 -4.32 -22.49 12.67
C ASN A 124 -4.28 -22.80 11.17
N LYS A 125 -3.42 -23.72 10.75
CA LYS A 125 -3.33 -24.16 9.35
C LYS A 125 -4.67 -24.66 8.82
N GLN A 126 -5.48 -25.35 9.65
CA GLN A 126 -6.83 -25.80 9.24
C GLN A 126 -7.76 -24.64 8.88
N ILE A 127 -7.61 -23.46 9.50
CA ILE A 127 -8.36 -22.25 9.17
C ILE A 127 -8.12 -21.90 7.70
N PHE A 128 -6.86 -21.81 7.31
CA PHE A 128 -6.46 -21.44 5.95
C PHE A 128 -6.79 -22.53 4.93
N GLU A 129 -6.68 -23.80 5.30
CA GLU A 129 -7.07 -24.93 4.45
C GLU A 129 -8.58 -24.91 4.14
N ASN A 130 -9.44 -24.68 5.15
CA ASN A 130 -10.87 -24.64 4.95
C ASN A 130 -11.32 -23.39 4.18
N PHE A 131 -10.69 -22.26 4.41
CA PHE A 131 -10.87 -21.05 3.60
C PHE A 131 -10.57 -21.32 2.12
N CYS A 132 -9.44 -21.95 1.82
CA CYS A 132 -9.08 -22.31 0.44
C CYS A 132 -10.07 -23.31 -0.17
N LYS A 133 -10.61 -24.27 0.60
CA LYS A 133 -11.66 -25.20 0.11
C LYS A 133 -12.93 -24.46 -0.28
N GLY A 134 -13.34 -23.45 0.49
CA GLY A 134 -14.50 -22.61 0.15
C GLY A 134 -14.27 -21.82 -1.15
N ILE A 135 -13.09 -21.22 -1.33
CA ILE A 135 -12.72 -20.57 -2.59
C ILE A 135 -12.79 -21.55 -3.76
N ASN A 136 -12.22 -22.76 -3.59
CA ASN A 136 -12.12 -23.76 -4.64
C ASN A 136 -13.52 -24.29 -5.03
N PHE A 137 -14.42 -24.49 -4.06
CA PHE A 137 -15.80 -24.85 -4.35
C PHE A 137 -16.48 -23.77 -5.22
N ARG A 138 -16.29 -22.49 -4.91
CA ARG A 138 -16.85 -21.41 -5.73
C ARG A 138 -16.23 -21.35 -7.12
N ILE A 139 -14.94 -21.68 -7.27
CA ILE A 139 -14.30 -21.82 -8.58
C ILE A 139 -14.99 -22.89 -9.41
N ASP A 140 -15.25 -24.07 -8.84
CA ASP A 140 -15.93 -25.18 -9.53
C ASP A 140 -17.36 -24.80 -9.93
N GLU A 141 -18.09 -24.15 -9.04
CA GLU A 141 -19.46 -23.67 -9.31
C GLU A 141 -19.49 -22.63 -10.45
N ALA A 142 -18.52 -21.70 -10.47
CA ALA A 142 -18.43 -20.65 -11.48
C ALA A 142 -17.86 -21.12 -12.82
N PHE A 143 -17.33 -22.34 -12.92
CA PHE A 143 -16.49 -22.77 -14.03
C PHE A 143 -17.11 -22.63 -15.43
N ASN A 144 -18.42 -22.77 -15.54
CA ASN A 144 -19.15 -22.67 -16.82
C ASN A 144 -19.66 -21.26 -17.10
N ASP A 145 -19.69 -20.38 -16.10
CA ASP A 145 -20.13 -18.99 -16.25
C ASP A 145 -19.30 -18.08 -15.37
N LEU A 146 -18.10 -17.76 -15.83
CA LEU A 146 -17.13 -16.89 -15.17
C LEU A 146 -17.48 -15.41 -15.34
N PRO A 147 -17.08 -14.53 -14.40
CA PRO A 147 -17.16 -13.08 -14.53
C PRO A 147 -16.57 -12.52 -15.83
N LEU A 148 -16.98 -11.29 -16.15
CA LEU A 148 -16.63 -10.55 -17.38
C LEU A 148 -15.15 -10.63 -17.73
N GLU A 149 -14.29 -10.42 -16.75
CA GLU A 149 -12.84 -10.31 -16.93
C GLU A 149 -12.24 -11.61 -17.45
N PHE A 150 -12.70 -12.75 -16.95
CA PHE A 150 -12.26 -14.07 -17.42
C PHE A 150 -12.66 -14.33 -18.86
N LYS A 151 -13.88 -13.93 -19.23
CA LYS A 151 -14.40 -14.09 -20.60
C LYS A 151 -13.61 -13.24 -21.58
N ILE A 152 -13.25 -12.00 -21.21
CA ILE A 152 -12.47 -11.08 -22.06
C ILE A 152 -11.01 -11.54 -22.16
N LEU A 153 -10.38 -11.88 -21.04
CA LEU A 153 -8.96 -12.26 -21.00
C LEU A 153 -8.71 -13.71 -21.43
N GLY A 154 -9.77 -14.53 -21.48
CA GLY A 154 -9.72 -15.90 -22.00
C GLY A 154 -8.90 -16.85 -21.14
N PHE A 155 -9.15 -16.86 -19.81
CA PHE A 155 -8.53 -17.81 -18.88
C PHE A 155 -9.49 -18.30 -17.81
N LYS A 156 -9.07 -19.29 -17.03
CA LYS A 156 -9.80 -19.86 -15.91
C LYS A 156 -9.05 -19.70 -14.61
N PRO A 157 -9.75 -19.54 -13.46
CA PRO A 157 -9.12 -19.42 -12.16
C PRO A 157 -8.35 -20.69 -11.76
N ASN A 158 -7.26 -20.54 -11.06
CA ASN A 158 -6.50 -21.63 -10.44
C ASN A 158 -7.03 -21.90 -9.03
N TYR A 159 -6.97 -23.16 -8.58
CA TYR A 159 -7.27 -23.54 -7.20
C TYR A 159 -6.29 -22.91 -6.22
N TRP A 160 -6.82 -22.61 -5.05
CA TRP A 160 -6.10 -22.05 -3.91
C TRP A 160 -5.65 -23.11 -2.92
N ASP A 161 -4.52 -22.88 -2.30
CA ASP A 161 -4.00 -23.59 -1.14
C ASP A 161 -3.42 -22.57 -0.12
N PRO A 162 -3.12 -22.96 1.13
CA PRO A 162 -2.58 -22.06 2.14
C PRO A 162 -1.28 -21.34 1.74
N THR A 163 -0.52 -21.91 0.78
CA THR A 163 0.69 -21.25 0.26
C THR A 163 0.36 -19.95 -0.47
N ILE A 164 -0.78 -19.90 -1.18
CA ILE A 164 -1.23 -18.68 -1.86
C ILE A 164 -1.60 -17.62 -0.84
N VAL A 165 -2.29 -17.99 0.25
CA VAL A 165 -2.64 -17.05 1.34
C VAL A 165 -1.36 -16.47 1.97
N ALA A 166 -0.40 -17.31 2.34
CA ALA A 166 0.89 -16.89 2.88
C ALA A 166 1.71 -16.07 1.88
N GLY A 167 1.66 -16.44 0.59
CA GLY A 167 2.32 -15.70 -0.50
C GLY A 167 1.70 -14.33 -0.70
N TYR A 168 0.38 -14.20 -0.58
CA TYR A 168 -0.28 -12.90 -0.65
C TYR A 168 0.13 -11.99 0.52
N ALA A 169 0.20 -12.53 1.73
CA ALA A 169 0.73 -11.78 2.87
C ALA A 169 2.18 -11.31 2.63
N ARG A 170 3.04 -12.15 2.02
CA ARG A 170 4.41 -11.76 1.64
C ARG A 170 4.45 -10.75 0.49
N MET A 171 3.58 -10.85 -0.48
CA MET A 171 3.44 -9.86 -1.55
C MET A 171 3.03 -8.48 -0.98
N MET A 172 2.11 -8.46 -0.01
CA MET A 172 1.76 -7.24 0.72
C MET A 172 2.94 -6.70 1.54
N ALA A 173 3.72 -7.58 2.17
CA ALA A 173 4.92 -7.18 2.90
C ALA A 173 5.97 -6.54 1.96
N HIS A 174 6.18 -7.11 0.77
CA HIS A 174 7.03 -6.55 -0.27
C HIS A 174 6.53 -5.16 -0.71
N GLU A 175 5.24 -5.01 -0.96
CA GLU A 175 4.64 -3.74 -1.37
C GLU A 175 4.81 -2.64 -0.30
N MET A 176 4.77 -3.03 0.98
CA MET A 176 4.95 -2.12 2.12
C MET A 176 6.40 -1.89 2.52
N SER A 177 7.37 -2.63 1.96
CA SER A 177 8.79 -2.38 2.14
C SER A 177 9.20 -1.15 1.34
N GLY A 178 9.52 -0.07 2.04
CA GLY A 178 9.88 1.22 1.43
C GLY A 178 11.38 1.41 1.19
N SER A 179 12.25 0.49 1.63
CA SER A 179 13.70 0.69 1.70
C SER A 179 14.45 0.43 0.40
N TRP A 180 14.00 -0.50 -0.44
CA TRP A 180 14.79 -0.93 -1.59
C TRP A 180 15.00 0.16 -2.67
N LYS A 181 13.97 0.97 -3.00
CA LYS A 181 14.11 2.03 -4.02
C LYS A 181 15.06 3.15 -3.57
N PRO A 182 14.92 3.69 -2.34
CA PRO A 182 15.89 4.65 -1.82
C PRO A 182 17.31 4.13 -1.85
N GLU A 183 17.55 2.89 -1.44
CA GLU A 183 18.91 2.32 -1.39
C GLU A 183 19.55 2.22 -2.78
N VAL A 184 18.79 1.87 -3.81
CA VAL A 184 19.23 1.88 -5.20
C VAL A 184 19.65 3.29 -5.64
N ILE A 185 18.80 4.29 -5.37
CA ILE A 185 19.07 5.68 -5.77
C ILE A 185 20.26 6.24 -5.01
N PHE A 186 20.32 6.03 -3.72
CA PHE A 186 21.40 6.54 -2.87
C PHE A 186 22.74 5.86 -3.21
N GLY A 187 22.72 4.57 -3.59
CA GLY A 187 23.89 3.89 -4.11
C GLY A 187 24.40 4.49 -5.42
N ALA A 188 23.49 4.85 -6.32
CA ALA A 188 23.84 5.54 -7.56
C ALA A 188 24.40 6.94 -7.30
N VAL A 189 23.79 7.71 -6.39
CA VAL A 189 24.27 9.03 -5.96
C VAL A 189 25.67 8.94 -5.33
N GLU A 190 25.87 8.00 -4.40
CA GLU A 190 27.19 7.81 -3.76
C GLU A 190 28.27 7.48 -4.79
N SER A 191 27.94 6.62 -5.75
CA SER A 191 28.87 6.17 -6.78
C SER A 191 29.26 7.25 -7.78
N TYR A 192 28.32 8.10 -8.16
CA TYR A 192 28.53 9.08 -9.23
C TYR A 192 28.98 10.44 -8.69
N PHE A 193 28.35 10.91 -7.60
CA PHE A 193 28.61 12.26 -7.04
C PHE A 193 29.41 12.23 -5.73
N GLY A 194 29.61 11.06 -5.15
CA GLY A 194 30.35 10.87 -3.92
C GLY A 194 29.53 11.11 -2.64
N LYS A 195 30.19 10.84 -1.52
CA LYS A 195 29.58 10.79 -0.18
C LYS A 195 28.94 12.11 0.27
N GLU A 196 29.53 13.24 -0.07
CA GLU A 196 29.04 14.54 0.38
C GLU A 196 27.64 14.84 -0.22
N MET A 197 27.44 14.54 -1.51
CA MET A 197 26.15 14.65 -2.16
C MET A 197 25.15 13.64 -1.58
N LEU A 198 25.59 12.40 -1.28
CA LEU A 198 24.74 11.44 -0.59
C LEU A 198 24.29 11.96 0.77
N ASN A 199 25.18 12.51 1.59
CA ASN A 199 24.80 13.02 2.90
C ASN A 199 23.78 14.16 2.83
N ASP A 200 23.87 15.01 1.79
CA ASP A 200 22.95 16.13 1.60
C ASP A 200 21.56 15.73 1.04
N ILE A 201 21.43 14.55 0.44
CA ILE A 201 20.14 14.03 -0.04
C ILE A 201 19.46 13.10 0.97
N LEU A 202 20.22 12.53 1.91
CA LEU A 202 19.65 11.70 2.96
C LEU A 202 18.70 12.51 3.84
N PRO A 203 17.51 12.01 4.15
CA PRO A 203 16.54 12.75 4.96
C PRO A 203 17.09 12.89 6.39
N GLY A 204 17.61 14.09 6.69
CA GLY A 204 18.40 14.39 7.88
C GLY A 204 17.81 13.98 9.21
N GLU A 205 18.65 13.47 10.00
CA GLU A 205 19.15 13.73 11.35
C GLU A 205 20.50 13.03 11.38
N GLU A 206 21.52 13.69 11.96
CA GLU A 206 22.92 13.32 12.00
C GLU A 206 23.14 11.80 12.08
N VAL A 207 23.47 11.27 10.93
CA VAL A 207 23.72 9.88 10.81
C VAL A 207 25.20 9.76 10.50
N ASP A 208 25.97 9.35 11.50
CA ASP A 208 27.38 9.02 11.32
C ASP A 208 27.44 7.76 10.45
N ILE A 209 27.39 7.97 9.13
CA ILE A 209 27.47 6.90 8.15
C ILE A 209 28.93 6.50 8.01
N PRO A 210 29.36 5.35 8.57
CA PRO A 210 30.71 4.87 8.31
C PRO A 210 30.80 4.49 6.83
N THR A 211 31.65 5.14 6.09
CA THR A 211 31.80 4.89 4.68
C THR A 211 33.10 4.20 4.36
N ILE A 212 32.99 3.06 3.77
CA ILE A 212 33.86 2.52 2.74
C ILE A 212 32.92 2.12 1.61
N ALA A 213 32.61 3.06 0.71
CA ALA A 213 31.77 2.78 -0.43
C ALA A 213 32.56 1.94 -1.44
N ALA A 214 31.99 0.79 -1.80
CA ALA A 214 32.23 0.25 -3.11
C ALA A 214 31.31 1.01 -4.07
N SER A 215 31.86 1.71 -5.06
CA SER A 215 31.06 2.37 -6.09
C SER A 215 30.25 1.30 -6.84
N LEU A 216 28.94 1.57 -7.04
CA LEU A 216 28.13 0.71 -7.90
C LEU A 216 28.64 0.78 -9.34
N PRO A 217 28.97 -0.33 -9.97
CA PRO A 217 29.31 -0.34 -11.40
C PRO A 217 28.12 0.19 -12.23
N VAL A 218 28.42 0.95 -13.29
CA VAL A 218 27.40 1.49 -14.22
C VAL A 218 26.47 0.39 -14.75
N SER A 219 27.00 -0.82 -14.95
CA SER A 219 26.21 -1.99 -15.39
C SER A 219 25.15 -2.44 -14.38
N ILE A 220 25.41 -2.30 -13.08
CA ILE A 220 24.41 -2.58 -12.03
C ILE A 220 23.30 -1.53 -12.08
N LEU A 221 23.63 -0.24 -12.26
CA LEU A 221 22.64 0.81 -12.39
C LEU A 221 21.64 0.53 -13.52
N GLN A 222 22.13 0.12 -14.70
CA GLN A 222 21.25 -0.24 -15.84
C GLN A 222 20.36 -1.45 -15.55
N SER A 223 20.85 -2.43 -14.76
CA SER A 223 20.03 -3.58 -14.35
C SER A 223 18.89 -3.17 -13.41
N LEU A 224 19.13 -2.18 -12.55
CA LEU A 224 18.16 -1.70 -11.59
C LEU A 224 17.02 -0.90 -12.24
N ASP A 225 17.26 -0.22 -13.37
CA ASP A 225 16.21 0.40 -14.20
C ASP A 225 15.11 -0.59 -14.55
N ASN A 226 15.48 -1.81 -14.92
CA ASN A 226 14.53 -2.85 -15.30
C ASN A 226 13.75 -3.40 -14.09
N VAL A 227 14.40 -3.50 -12.92
CA VAL A 227 13.73 -3.90 -11.68
C VAL A 227 12.67 -2.87 -11.29
N ILE A 228 13.00 -1.58 -11.39
CA ILE A 228 12.09 -0.46 -11.14
C ILE A 228 10.91 -0.52 -12.13
N GLU A 229 11.17 -0.74 -13.42
CA GLU A 229 10.10 -0.81 -14.45
C GLU A 229 9.16 -1.99 -14.23
N SER A 230 9.70 -3.16 -13.85
CA SER A 230 8.88 -4.34 -13.53
C SER A 230 7.95 -4.07 -12.36
N GLU A 231 8.44 -3.44 -11.32
CA GLU A 231 7.64 -3.09 -10.15
C GLU A 231 6.55 -2.06 -10.51
N TYR A 232 6.87 -1.01 -11.27
CA TYR A 232 5.87 -0.08 -11.78
C TYR A 232 4.78 -0.78 -12.59
N SER A 233 5.19 -1.69 -13.47
CA SER A 233 4.27 -2.46 -14.31
C SER A 233 3.38 -3.42 -13.49
N ILE A 234 3.93 -4.00 -12.41
CA ILE A 234 3.18 -4.84 -11.46
C ILE A 234 2.15 -3.99 -10.71
N ARG A 235 2.55 -2.83 -10.18
CA ARG A 235 1.62 -1.91 -9.51
C ARG A 235 0.48 -1.50 -10.43
N ASN A 236 0.78 -1.14 -11.67
CA ASN A 236 -0.24 -0.80 -12.67
C ASN A 236 -1.21 -1.97 -12.91
N LEU A 237 -0.74 -3.23 -12.95
CA LEU A 237 -1.60 -4.39 -13.12
C LEU A 237 -2.61 -4.53 -11.98
N PHE A 238 -2.21 -4.22 -10.75
CA PHE A 238 -3.10 -4.26 -9.59
C PHE A 238 -3.85 -2.94 -9.35
N GLY A 239 -3.76 -1.99 -10.31
CA GLY A 239 -4.39 -0.67 -10.20
C GLY A 239 -3.67 0.28 -9.25
N ASP A 240 -2.50 -0.11 -8.71
CA ASP A 240 -1.68 0.70 -7.85
C ASP A 240 -0.72 1.58 -8.66
N VAL A 241 -1.18 2.75 -9.06
CA VAL A 241 -0.38 3.73 -9.82
C VAL A 241 0.45 4.65 -8.92
N SER A 242 0.38 4.47 -7.60
CA SER A 242 1.03 5.31 -6.59
C SER A 242 2.07 4.51 -5.82
N ALA A 243 3.26 5.07 -5.66
CA ALA A 243 4.27 4.55 -4.74
C ALA A 243 4.03 4.99 -3.28
N ASP A 244 2.91 5.70 -3.02
CA ASP A 244 2.61 6.25 -1.72
C ASP A 244 2.03 5.18 -0.80
N ILE A 245 2.71 4.95 0.30
CA ILE A 245 2.27 4.11 1.40
C ILE A 245 2.12 5.01 2.62
N GLY A 246 0.92 5.09 3.13
CA GLY A 246 0.65 5.87 4.32
C GLY A 246 -0.49 5.25 5.13
N SER A 247 -0.72 5.77 6.31
CA SER A 247 -1.86 5.41 7.14
C SER A 247 -1.97 6.38 8.31
N ASN A 248 -3.15 6.48 8.93
CA ASN A 248 -3.28 7.05 10.27
C ASN A 248 -3.94 6.04 11.19
N ASN A 249 -3.55 6.04 12.45
CA ASN A 249 -4.33 5.47 13.53
C ASN A 249 -4.20 6.30 14.81
N TRP A 250 -5.22 6.26 15.64
CA TRP A 250 -5.15 6.80 16.99
C TRP A 250 -6.17 6.12 17.91
N VAL A 251 -5.84 6.15 19.20
CA VAL A 251 -6.72 5.71 20.30
C VAL A 251 -6.83 6.80 21.35
N VAL A 252 -8.00 6.94 21.94
CA VAL A 252 -8.30 7.93 22.99
C VAL A 252 -8.86 7.22 24.19
N SER A 253 -8.29 7.49 25.38
CA SER A 253 -8.68 6.85 26.64
C SER A 253 -10.03 7.34 27.17
N PRO A 254 -10.72 6.59 28.01
CA PRO A 254 -12.00 6.97 28.63
C PRO A 254 -11.98 8.35 29.32
N SER A 255 -10.85 8.71 29.93
CA SER A 255 -10.70 10.01 30.61
C SER A 255 -10.76 11.20 29.66
N ARG A 256 -10.53 11.01 28.37
CA ARG A 256 -10.46 12.04 27.33
C ARG A 256 -11.64 11.98 26.34
N THR A 257 -12.65 11.15 26.59
CA THR A 257 -13.83 11.02 25.71
C THR A 257 -15.10 11.53 26.38
N VAL A 258 -16.09 11.92 25.58
CA VAL A 258 -17.40 12.36 26.06
C VAL A 258 -18.24 11.20 26.59
N THR A 259 -18.03 9.97 26.07
CA THR A 259 -18.77 8.76 26.49
C THR A 259 -18.20 8.10 27.73
N GLY A 260 -16.96 8.47 28.16
CA GLY A 260 -16.26 7.77 29.22
C GLY A 260 -15.78 6.37 28.83
N HIS A 261 -15.76 6.06 27.54
CA HIS A 261 -15.23 4.81 26.96
C HIS A 261 -14.18 5.14 25.90
N ALA A 262 -13.29 4.19 25.60
CA ALA A 262 -12.24 4.39 24.61
C ALA A 262 -12.79 4.58 23.19
N TYR A 263 -12.03 5.28 22.34
CA TYR A 263 -12.21 5.31 20.88
C TYR A 263 -10.96 4.81 20.18
N LEU A 264 -11.16 4.09 19.06
CA LEU A 264 -10.08 3.71 18.16
C LEU A 264 -10.44 4.10 16.73
N ALA A 265 -9.58 4.85 16.06
CA ALA A 265 -9.71 5.19 14.63
C ALA A 265 -8.55 4.65 13.83
N ASN A 266 -8.83 4.23 12.59
CA ASN A 266 -7.81 3.80 11.62
C ASN A 266 -8.28 4.06 10.18
N ASP A 267 -7.38 4.59 9.36
CA ASP A 267 -7.53 4.81 7.93
C ASP A 267 -6.20 4.55 7.20
N PRO A 268 -6.02 3.34 6.64
CA PRO A 268 -4.86 3.02 5.80
C PRO A 268 -4.90 3.82 4.48
N HIS A 269 -3.76 4.45 4.12
CA HIS A 269 -3.63 5.21 2.88
C HIS A 269 -2.91 4.35 1.85
N LEU A 270 -3.66 3.76 0.96
CA LEU A 270 -3.18 2.90 -0.12
C LEU A 270 -3.70 3.43 -1.46
N ALA A 271 -3.23 2.85 -2.55
CA ALA A 271 -3.77 3.12 -3.87
C ALA A 271 -5.25 2.75 -3.96
N PHE A 272 -5.99 3.53 -4.72
CA PHE A 272 -7.39 3.27 -5.00
C PHE A 272 -7.54 2.33 -6.19
N THR A 273 -8.15 1.18 -5.93
CA THR A 273 -8.41 0.13 -6.93
C THR A 273 -9.89 -0.16 -7.02
N GLN A 274 -10.35 -0.72 -8.15
CA GLN A 274 -11.67 -1.28 -8.31
C GLN A 274 -11.56 -2.75 -8.77
N PRO A 275 -11.99 -3.70 -7.95
CA PRO A 275 -12.56 -3.56 -6.60
C PRO A 275 -11.55 -3.03 -5.56
N PRO A 276 -12.05 -2.46 -4.42
CA PRO A 276 -11.16 -1.97 -3.36
C PRO A 276 -10.36 -3.10 -2.73
N ARG A 277 -9.21 -2.78 -2.14
CA ARG A 277 -8.33 -3.78 -1.48
C ARG A 277 -9.02 -4.45 -0.31
N TRP A 278 -9.76 -3.70 0.47
CA TRP A 278 -10.43 -4.15 1.66
C TRP A 278 -11.75 -4.85 1.33
N TYR A 279 -12.01 -5.90 2.09
CA TYR A 279 -13.24 -6.67 2.09
C TYR A 279 -13.74 -6.77 3.53
N GLU A 280 -14.88 -6.19 3.84
CA GLU A 280 -15.44 -6.22 5.18
C GLU A 280 -16.21 -7.52 5.43
N ILE A 281 -16.04 -8.08 6.62
CA ILE A 281 -16.68 -9.34 7.01
C ILE A 281 -16.90 -9.40 8.52
N HIS A 282 -17.96 -10.06 8.94
CA HIS A 282 -18.19 -10.50 10.31
C HIS A 282 -18.24 -12.03 10.35
N LEU A 283 -17.47 -12.64 11.25
CA LEU A 283 -17.32 -14.08 11.42
C LEU A 283 -17.67 -14.46 12.86
N SER A 284 -18.70 -15.28 13.06
CA SER A 284 -19.12 -15.80 14.36
C SER A 284 -19.25 -17.33 14.31
N GLY A 285 -18.45 -18.03 15.08
CA GLY A 285 -18.45 -19.49 15.17
C GLY A 285 -17.22 -20.09 15.81
N GLY A 286 -17.36 -21.18 16.52
CA GLY A 286 -16.30 -21.80 17.26
C GLY A 286 -15.69 -20.84 18.30
N ARG A 287 -14.38 -20.53 18.16
CA ARG A 287 -13.69 -19.53 19.02
C ARG A 287 -13.89 -18.10 18.58
N PHE A 288 -14.39 -17.87 17.39
CA PHE A 288 -14.37 -16.56 16.75
C PHE A 288 -15.71 -15.84 16.88
N ASN A 289 -15.62 -14.57 17.23
CA ASN A 289 -16.65 -13.57 17.01
C ASN A 289 -15.91 -12.26 16.72
N VAL A 290 -15.70 -11.96 15.42
CA VAL A 290 -14.78 -10.92 14.96
C VAL A 290 -15.33 -10.22 13.73
N SER A 291 -15.26 -8.88 13.74
CA SER A 291 -15.69 -8.05 12.62
C SER A 291 -14.60 -7.06 12.24
N GLY A 292 -14.44 -6.81 10.94
CA GLY A 292 -13.48 -5.85 10.44
C GLY A 292 -13.23 -6.00 8.95
N VAL A 293 -12.07 -5.50 8.50
CA VAL A 293 -11.67 -5.58 7.12
C VAL A 293 -10.53 -6.57 6.91
N CYS A 294 -10.77 -7.48 5.98
CA CYS A 294 -9.76 -8.39 5.43
C CYS A 294 -9.15 -7.77 4.17
N ILE A 295 -7.98 -8.26 3.76
CA ILE A 295 -7.57 -8.19 2.36
C ILE A 295 -8.25 -9.37 1.68
N ALA A 296 -8.95 -9.16 0.56
CA ALA A 296 -9.63 -10.24 -0.13
C ALA A 296 -8.65 -11.38 -0.49
N GLY A 297 -8.87 -12.57 0.09
CA GLY A 297 -7.93 -13.70 0.01
C GLY A 297 -7.20 -14.03 1.33
N ILE A 298 -7.41 -13.23 2.38
CA ILE A 298 -6.99 -13.51 3.76
C ILE A 298 -8.24 -13.70 4.62
N PRO A 299 -8.37 -14.81 5.36
CA PRO A 299 -9.64 -15.21 5.99
C PRO A 299 -10.05 -14.41 7.23
N LEU A 300 -9.16 -13.59 7.79
CA LEU A 300 -9.35 -12.91 9.08
C LEU A 300 -9.22 -11.40 8.93
N PRO A 301 -9.96 -10.60 9.72
CA PRO A 301 -9.78 -9.16 9.77
C PRO A 301 -8.34 -8.77 10.13
N VAL A 302 -7.68 -8.04 9.21
CA VAL A 302 -6.39 -7.42 9.46
C VAL A 302 -6.57 -6.23 10.42
N ILE A 303 -7.62 -5.43 10.20
CA ILE A 303 -8.03 -4.33 11.08
C ILE A 303 -9.46 -4.64 11.54
N GLY A 304 -9.68 -4.67 12.84
CA GLY A 304 -10.98 -5.13 13.33
C GLY A 304 -11.20 -5.00 14.83
N GLN A 305 -12.22 -5.74 15.27
CA GLN A 305 -12.61 -5.87 16.65
C GLN A 305 -13.17 -7.27 16.93
N ASN A 306 -13.10 -7.69 18.18
CA ASN A 306 -13.93 -8.74 18.76
C ASN A 306 -14.83 -8.15 19.85
N GLU A 307 -15.42 -8.96 20.72
CA GLU A 307 -16.35 -8.49 21.77
C GLU A 307 -15.66 -7.62 22.86
N ARG A 308 -14.33 -7.67 22.97
CA ARG A 308 -13.60 -7.03 24.04
C ARG A 308 -12.58 -6.00 23.57
N THR A 309 -12.03 -6.20 22.39
CA THR A 309 -10.84 -5.47 21.93
C THR A 309 -11.01 -4.98 20.49
N ALA A 310 -10.29 -3.90 20.15
CA ALA A 310 -10.13 -3.45 18.77
C ALA A 310 -8.67 -3.11 18.50
N TRP A 311 -8.28 -3.20 17.21
CA TRP A 311 -6.92 -2.92 16.74
C TRP A 311 -6.91 -2.23 15.39
N GLY A 312 -5.86 -1.42 15.18
CA GLY A 312 -5.64 -0.69 13.94
C GLY A 312 -4.15 -0.60 13.58
N PHE A 313 -3.83 -0.57 12.29
CA PHE A 313 -2.48 -0.69 11.76
C PHE A 313 -2.01 0.56 11.03
N THR A 314 -0.73 0.93 11.19
CA THR A 314 0.00 1.81 10.27
C THR A 314 1.37 1.25 9.97
N ASN A 315 1.91 1.49 8.77
CA ASN A 315 3.27 1.07 8.43
C ASN A 315 4.30 1.77 9.33
N THR A 316 5.26 0.98 9.89
CA THR A 316 6.37 1.50 10.70
C THR A 316 7.44 2.20 9.88
N MET A 317 7.44 2.03 8.56
CA MET A 317 8.49 2.53 7.66
C MET A 317 9.89 2.04 8.06
N VAL A 318 9.99 0.81 8.57
CA VAL A 318 11.26 0.20 8.95
C VAL A 318 12.16 0.00 7.73
N ASP A 319 13.45 0.12 7.93
CA ASP A 319 14.47 -0.28 6.96
C ASP A 319 14.75 -1.78 7.10
N ASP A 320 14.04 -2.58 6.29
CA ASP A 320 13.95 -4.05 6.38
C ASP A 320 14.70 -4.81 5.27
N LEU A 321 15.50 -4.07 4.46
CA LEU A 321 16.19 -4.65 3.32
C LEU A 321 17.55 -3.98 3.14
N ASP A 322 18.57 -4.75 2.75
CA ASP A 322 19.89 -4.27 2.30
C ASP A 322 20.31 -4.96 0.99
N PHE A 323 20.96 -4.20 0.13
CA PHE A 323 21.65 -4.75 -1.03
C PHE A 323 23.15 -4.94 -0.78
N PHE A 324 23.67 -6.03 -1.36
CA PHE A 324 25.09 -6.37 -1.30
C PHE A 324 25.67 -6.49 -2.70
N ILE A 325 26.79 -5.79 -2.92
CA ILE A 325 27.59 -5.92 -4.14
C ILE A 325 28.41 -7.19 -3.99
N GLU A 326 28.18 -8.19 -4.86
CA GLU A 326 28.87 -9.45 -4.84
C GLU A 326 30.02 -9.46 -5.85
N LYS A 327 31.20 -9.78 -5.39
CA LYS A 327 32.38 -9.93 -6.25
C LYS A 327 32.40 -11.34 -6.84
N ILE A 328 32.17 -11.45 -8.14
CA ILE A 328 32.11 -12.74 -8.84
C ILE A 328 33.53 -13.20 -9.23
N ASN A 329 33.76 -14.52 -9.17
CA ASN A 329 35.02 -15.14 -9.58
C ASN A 329 35.24 -14.95 -11.09
N PRO A 330 36.34 -14.28 -11.53
CA PRO A 330 36.59 -14.07 -12.95
C PRO A 330 36.74 -15.36 -13.76
N ASP A 331 37.18 -16.46 -13.09
CA ASP A 331 37.42 -17.77 -13.72
C ASP A 331 36.21 -18.70 -13.62
N ASN A 332 35.18 -18.34 -12.81
CA ASN A 332 33.99 -19.14 -12.61
C ASN A 332 32.78 -18.26 -12.20
N GLU A 333 31.92 -17.91 -13.13
CA GLU A 333 30.71 -17.08 -12.92
C GLU A 333 29.67 -17.64 -11.93
N TYR A 334 29.88 -18.88 -11.46
CA TYR A 334 29.05 -19.55 -10.46
C TYR A 334 29.65 -19.48 -9.05
N GLN A 335 30.67 -18.65 -8.83
CA GLN A 335 31.27 -18.42 -7.52
C GLN A 335 31.39 -16.94 -7.20
N TYR A 336 31.18 -16.59 -5.91
CA TYR A 336 31.34 -15.25 -5.39
C TYR A 336 32.33 -15.22 -4.21
N PHE A 337 32.97 -14.08 -3.98
CA PHE A 337 34.00 -13.92 -2.95
C PHE A 337 33.38 -13.50 -1.62
N HIS A 338 33.65 -14.26 -0.54
CA HIS A 338 33.23 -13.94 0.81
C HIS A 338 34.27 -14.41 1.84
N GLU A 339 34.66 -13.56 2.78
CA GLU A 339 35.64 -13.86 3.85
C GLU A 339 36.92 -14.56 3.37
N GLY A 340 37.49 -14.11 2.26
CA GLY A 340 38.75 -14.64 1.73
C GLY A 340 38.61 -15.96 0.93
N LYS A 341 37.38 -16.38 0.63
CA LYS A 341 37.09 -17.63 -0.08
C LYS A 341 36.10 -17.41 -1.23
N TRP A 342 36.21 -18.23 -2.25
CA TRP A 342 35.20 -18.36 -3.29
C TRP A 342 34.12 -19.37 -2.84
N LEU A 343 32.87 -18.94 -2.78
CA LEU A 343 31.69 -19.74 -2.42
C LEU A 343 30.83 -19.94 -3.64
N ASP A 344 30.17 -21.10 -3.75
CA ASP A 344 29.29 -21.39 -4.87
C ASP A 344 27.97 -20.61 -4.81
N ILE A 345 27.56 -20.08 -5.96
CA ILE A 345 26.25 -19.47 -6.16
C ILE A 345 25.20 -20.59 -6.29
N VAL A 346 24.13 -20.49 -5.54
CA VAL A 346 22.99 -21.39 -5.66
C VAL A 346 22.21 -21.04 -6.92
N VAL A 347 22.08 -21.97 -7.86
CA VAL A 347 21.32 -21.79 -9.10
C VAL A 347 20.07 -22.66 -9.08
N LYS A 348 18.91 -22.06 -9.30
CA LYS A 348 17.62 -22.75 -9.47
C LYS A 348 17.09 -22.46 -10.87
N THR A 349 17.07 -23.45 -11.74
CA THR A 349 16.43 -23.33 -13.06
C THR A 349 14.92 -23.47 -12.91
N GLU A 350 14.18 -22.49 -13.36
CA GLU A 350 12.72 -22.46 -13.34
C GLU A 350 12.13 -22.41 -14.75
N THR A 351 11.00 -23.09 -14.92
CA THR A 351 10.22 -23.06 -16.16
C THR A 351 9.12 -22.01 -16.07
N PHE A 352 9.10 -21.11 -17.03
CA PHE A 352 8.05 -20.10 -17.20
C PHE A 352 7.17 -20.47 -18.39
N LYS A 353 5.90 -20.75 -18.12
CA LYS A 353 4.91 -20.97 -19.16
C LYS A 353 4.43 -19.65 -19.73
N ILE A 354 4.35 -19.54 -21.06
CA ILE A 354 4.00 -18.28 -21.74
C ILE A 354 2.87 -18.54 -22.72
N LYS A 355 1.69 -17.89 -22.49
CA LYS A 355 0.54 -18.01 -23.40
C LYS A 355 0.91 -17.55 -24.81
N GLY A 356 0.74 -18.42 -25.79
CA GLY A 356 1.01 -18.12 -27.18
C GLY A 356 2.48 -18.17 -27.60
N SER A 357 3.37 -18.65 -26.73
CA SER A 357 4.81 -18.82 -27.00
C SER A 357 5.34 -20.14 -26.41
N SER A 358 6.58 -20.50 -26.74
CA SER A 358 7.27 -21.62 -26.06
C SER A 358 7.62 -21.25 -24.63
N ASP A 359 7.69 -22.26 -23.77
CA ASP A 359 8.15 -22.11 -22.38
C ASP A 359 9.59 -21.57 -22.37
N SER A 360 9.92 -20.77 -21.35
CA SER A 360 11.26 -20.25 -21.12
C SER A 360 11.89 -20.88 -19.87
N LEU A 361 13.17 -21.29 -19.99
CA LEU A 361 13.95 -21.77 -18.84
C LEU A 361 14.87 -20.66 -18.38
N ILE A 362 14.73 -20.22 -17.12
CA ILE A 362 15.49 -19.10 -16.56
C ILE A 362 16.14 -19.54 -15.25
N ASN A 363 17.41 -19.20 -15.10
CA ASN A 363 18.17 -19.45 -13.89
C ASN A 363 17.97 -18.30 -12.90
N ILE A 364 17.46 -18.61 -11.72
CA ILE A 364 17.41 -17.69 -10.57
C ILE A 364 18.59 -18.03 -9.67
N ARG A 365 19.50 -17.07 -9.52
CA ARG A 365 20.74 -17.24 -8.76
C ARG A 365 20.61 -16.61 -7.37
N SER A 366 21.36 -17.11 -6.40
CA SER A 366 21.37 -16.60 -5.04
C SER A 366 22.71 -16.78 -4.37
N THR A 367 23.10 -15.83 -3.54
CA THR A 367 24.20 -15.92 -2.59
C THR A 367 23.67 -16.23 -1.18
N HIS A 368 24.53 -16.22 -0.17
CA HIS A 368 24.09 -16.35 1.23
C HIS A 368 23.30 -15.11 1.73
N HIS A 369 23.45 -13.96 1.08
CA HIS A 369 22.61 -12.78 1.38
C HIS A 369 21.18 -12.97 0.88
N GLY A 370 21.01 -13.61 -0.28
CA GLY A 370 19.70 -13.84 -0.88
C GLY A 370 19.76 -13.89 -2.42
N PRO A 371 18.63 -13.64 -3.11
CA PRO A 371 18.59 -13.66 -4.57
C PRO A 371 19.45 -12.54 -5.18
N ILE A 372 20.04 -12.82 -6.33
CA ILE A 372 20.75 -11.85 -7.15
C ILE A 372 19.71 -11.09 -7.97
N ILE A 373 19.39 -9.88 -7.51
CA ILE A 373 18.31 -9.06 -8.09
C ILE A 373 18.69 -8.46 -9.45
N SER A 374 19.98 -8.26 -9.71
CA SER A 374 20.49 -7.79 -11.00
C SER A 374 20.26 -8.78 -12.15
N ASP A 375 19.84 -10.02 -11.85
CA ASP A 375 19.47 -11.03 -12.87
C ASP A 375 18.04 -10.85 -13.39
N VAL A 376 17.20 -10.05 -12.71
CA VAL A 376 15.85 -9.74 -13.21
C VAL A 376 15.99 -8.96 -14.51
N HIS A 377 15.69 -9.58 -15.64
CA HIS A 377 15.84 -9.11 -17.01
C HIS A 377 17.11 -9.54 -17.78
N SER A 378 17.79 -10.63 -17.34
CA SER A 378 18.84 -11.31 -18.13
C SER A 378 19.80 -10.34 -18.86
N LEU A 379 20.15 -9.22 -18.25
CA LEU A 379 21.25 -8.42 -18.76
C LEU A 379 22.50 -9.24 -18.54
N LYS A 380 23.12 -9.66 -19.64
CA LYS A 380 24.44 -10.27 -19.59
C LYS A 380 25.30 -9.41 -18.71
N SER A 381 25.83 -9.97 -17.61
CA SER A 381 26.70 -9.24 -16.69
C SER A 381 27.85 -8.65 -17.52
N PHE A 382 27.90 -7.34 -17.60
CA PHE A 382 28.96 -6.65 -18.34
C PHE A 382 30.23 -6.49 -17.49
N ASN A 383 30.11 -6.69 -16.16
CA ASN A 383 31.22 -6.70 -15.21
C ASN A 383 31.01 -7.84 -14.21
N ASN A 384 32.08 -8.31 -13.59
CA ASN A 384 32.08 -9.42 -12.64
C ASN A 384 31.42 -9.14 -11.29
N ASP A 385 30.62 -8.06 -11.18
CA ASP A 385 29.95 -7.69 -9.94
C ASP A 385 28.44 -7.86 -10.11
N MET A 386 27.76 -8.34 -9.07
CA MET A 386 26.32 -8.58 -9.05
C MET A 386 25.70 -7.99 -7.77
N LEU A 387 24.42 -7.71 -7.80
CA LEU A 387 23.70 -7.18 -6.66
C LEU A 387 22.77 -8.26 -6.07
N SER A 388 23.06 -8.70 -4.84
CA SER A 388 22.20 -9.60 -4.08
C SER A 388 21.35 -8.79 -3.08
N MET A 389 20.23 -9.37 -2.66
CA MET A 389 19.24 -8.72 -1.81
C MET A 389 19.02 -9.54 -0.54
N LYS A 390 19.20 -8.91 0.62
CA LYS A 390 18.83 -9.44 1.93
C LYS A 390 17.62 -8.70 2.46
N TRP A 391 16.48 -9.41 2.55
CA TRP A 391 15.20 -8.83 2.95
C TRP A 391 14.63 -9.57 4.16
N ALA A 392 14.15 -8.84 5.17
CA ALA A 392 13.52 -9.44 6.36
C ALA A 392 12.31 -10.32 5.99
N GLY A 393 11.66 -10.05 4.87
CA GLY A 393 10.58 -10.88 4.33
C GLY A 393 10.99 -12.29 3.89
N HIS A 394 12.30 -12.60 3.79
CA HIS A 394 12.79 -13.96 3.58
C HIS A 394 12.91 -14.78 4.88
N TRP A 395 12.81 -14.15 6.05
CA TRP A 395 12.74 -14.88 7.31
C TRP A 395 11.42 -15.63 7.44
N ILE A 396 11.48 -16.78 8.09
CA ILE A 396 10.28 -17.56 8.39
C ILE A 396 9.66 -16.99 9.67
N THR A 397 8.66 -16.18 9.47
CA THR A 397 7.87 -15.53 10.52
C THR A 397 6.41 -16.03 10.46
N ASN A 398 5.67 -15.90 11.55
CA ASN A 398 4.36 -16.54 11.70
C ASN A 398 3.23 -15.50 11.76
N GLU A 399 3.20 -14.56 10.81
CA GLU A 399 2.18 -13.50 10.77
C GLU A 399 0.75 -14.06 10.69
N LEU A 400 0.57 -15.18 9.98
CA LEU A 400 -0.75 -15.80 9.88
C LEU A 400 -1.21 -16.33 11.24
N ASP A 401 -0.31 -16.92 12.04
CA ASP A 401 -0.60 -17.31 13.43
C ASP A 401 -0.84 -16.08 14.31
N ALA A 402 -0.06 -15.01 14.13
CA ALA A 402 -0.24 -13.76 14.85
C ALA A 402 -1.62 -13.14 14.59
N TRP A 403 -2.12 -13.17 13.34
CA TRP A 403 -3.47 -12.68 13.02
C TRP A 403 -4.55 -13.51 13.67
N VAL A 404 -4.44 -14.84 13.70
CA VAL A 404 -5.37 -15.70 14.45
C VAL A 404 -5.39 -15.30 15.93
N GLU A 405 -4.22 -15.11 16.55
CA GLU A 405 -4.14 -14.74 17.96
C GLU A 405 -4.66 -13.32 18.24
N LEU A 406 -4.40 -12.35 17.33
CA LEU A 406 -4.95 -11.00 17.43
C LEU A 406 -6.49 -11.00 17.41
N THR A 407 -7.09 -11.81 16.54
CA THR A 407 -8.56 -11.90 16.49
C THR A 407 -9.17 -12.56 17.75
N LEU A 408 -8.40 -13.36 18.47
CA LEU A 408 -8.82 -14.07 19.67
C LEU A 408 -8.39 -13.38 20.98
N MET A 409 -7.63 -12.29 20.92
CA MET A 409 -7.10 -11.60 22.10
C MET A 409 -8.22 -11.07 23.01
N ARG A 410 -7.97 -11.08 24.31
CA ARG A 410 -8.93 -10.61 25.31
C ARG A 410 -8.42 -9.43 26.14
N ASN A 411 -7.11 -9.18 26.12
CA ASN A 411 -6.42 -8.17 26.93
C ASN A 411 -5.05 -7.80 26.33
N TRP A 412 -4.36 -6.85 26.96
CA TRP A 412 -3.04 -6.37 26.55
C TRP A 412 -1.96 -7.46 26.50
N ASN A 413 -2.01 -8.45 27.40
CA ASN A 413 -1.01 -9.53 27.41
C ASN A 413 -1.19 -10.45 26.20
N ASP A 414 -2.42 -10.80 25.85
CA ASP A 414 -2.73 -11.57 24.65
C ASP A 414 -2.29 -10.83 23.40
N PHE A 415 -2.59 -9.52 23.31
CA PHE A 415 -2.12 -8.63 22.25
C PHE A 415 -0.60 -8.68 22.11
N SER A 416 0.13 -8.43 23.20
CA SER A 416 1.59 -8.43 23.16
C SER A 416 2.18 -9.78 22.77
N ASN A 417 1.57 -10.89 23.22
CA ASN A 417 2.03 -12.23 22.86
C ASN A 417 1.81 -12.57 21.39
N ALA A 418 0.68 -12.17 20.82
CA ALA A 418 0.43 -12.33 19.38
C ALA A 418 1.49 -11.61 18.53
N LEU A 419 1.89 -10.40 18.93
CA LEU A 419 2.86 -9.59 18.18
C LEU A 419 4.28 -10.17 18.17
N LYS A 420 4.65 -11.05 19.11
CA LYS A 420 5.95 -11.76 19.09
C LYS A 420 6.16 -12.59 17.83
N LYS A 421 5.07 -13.01 17.19
CA LYS A 421 5.09 -13.84 15.97
C LYS A 421 5.08 -13.01 14.69
N PHE A 422 4.82 -11.72 14.80
CA PHE A 422 4.64 -10.83 13.64
C PHE A 422 5.95 -10.15 13.27
N GLY A 423 6.51 -10.46 12.10
CA GLY A 423 7.81 -9.94 11.65
C GLY A 423 7.73 -8.95 10.51
N VAL A 424 6.89 -9.22 9.50
CA VAL A 424 6.74 -8.38 8.29
C VAL A 424 5.30 -8.42 7.75
N PRO A 425 4.82 -7.30 7.11
CA PRO A 425 5.45 -5.98 7.04
C PRO A 425 5.49 -5.32 8.41
N GLY A 426 6.47 -4.46 8.66
CA GLY A 426 6.54 -3.74 9.93
C GLY A 426 5.31 -2.86 10.16
N GLN A 427 4.62 -3.03 11.29
CA GLN A 427 3.39 -2.31 11.60
C GLN A 427 3.43 -1.65 12.98
N ASN A 428 2.95 -0.42 13.09
CA ASN A 428 2.54 0.18 14.35
C ASN A 428 1.11 -0.28 14.63
N ILE A 429 0.87 -0.97 15.72
CA ILE A 429 -0.46 -1.45 16.05
C ILE A 429 -0.96 -0.73 17.30
N VAL A 430 -2.10 -0.06 17.16
CA VAL A 430 -2.83 0.52 18.30
C VAL A 430 -3.89 -0.48 18.78
N TYR A 431 -4.14 -0.43 20.08
CA TYR A 431 -5.01 -1.33 20.82
C TYR A 431 -5.94 -0.53 21.74
N ALA A 432 -7.18 -0.98 21.88
CA ALA A 432 -8.07 -0.56 22.95
C ALA A 432 -8.96 -1.73 23.39
N ASP A 433 -9.45 -1.68 24.66
CA ASP A 433 -10.35 -2.69 25.22
C ASP A 433 -11.52 -2.11 26.01
N VAL A 434 -12.49 -2.98 26.32
CA VAL A 434 -13.70 -2.62 27.10
C VAL A 434 -13.40 -2.25 28.55
N ASP A 435 -12.22 -2.60 29.07
CA ASP A 435 -11.77 -2.25 30.42
C ASP A 435 -11.19 -0.82 30.44
N GLY A 436 -11.16 -0.15 29.29
CA GLY A 436 -10.73 1.25 29.13
C GLY A 436 -9.24 1.42 28.90
N ASN A 437 -8.49 0.34 28.67
CA ASN A 437 -7.08 0.44 28.35
C ASN A 437 -6.87 0.84 26.89
N ILE A 438 -5.82 1.62 26.66
CA ILE A 438 -5.30 1.96 25.34
C ILE A 438 -3.81 1.61 25.25
N GLY A 439 -3.35 1.19 24.07
CA GLY A 439 -1.95 0.83 23.91
C GLY A 439 -1.43 0.94 22.48
N TRP A 440 -0.12 0.92 22.35
CA TRP A 440 0.60 0.84 21.09
C TRP A 440 1.82 -0.05 21.24
N ARG A 441 2.07 -0.88 20.23
CA ARG A 441 3.31 -1.64 20.12
C ARG A 441 3.65 -1.86 18.64
N PRO A 442 4.92 -1.70 18.22
CA PRO A 442 5.33 -2.08 16.88
C PRO A 442 5.44 -3.60 16.77
N ALA A 443 4.92 -4.13 15.67
CA ALA A 443 5.05 -5.53 15.26
C ALA A 443 5.98 -5.58 14.06
N VAL A 444 7.23 -5.87 14.27
CA VAL A 444 8.28 -5.80 13.25
C VAL A 444 9.57 -6.49 13.68
N TYR A 445 10.23 -7.18 12.75
CA TYR A 445 11.59 -7.66 12.91
C TYR A 445 12.58 -6.65 12.31
N ILE A 446 13.22 -5.85 13.18
CA ILE A 446 14.22 -4.85 12.80
C ILE A 446 15.57 -5.54 12.67
N PRO A 447 16.24 -5.52 11.50
CA PRO A 447 17.58 -6.13 11.35
C PRO A 447 18.62 -5.44 12.24
N ILE A 448 19.41 -6.21 12.98
CA ILE A 448 20.59 -5.72 13.68
C ILE A 448 21.77 -5.76 12.72
N ARG A 449 22.21 -4.61 12.26
CA ARG A 449 23.39 -4.46 11.40
C ARG A 449 24.64 -4.34 12.26
N LYS A 450 25.68 -5.14 11.97
CA LYS A 450 26.93 -5.12 12.75
C LYS A 450 27.67 -3.81 12.69
N LYS A 451 27.65 -3.16 11.52
CA LYS A 451 28.35 -1.91 11.28
C LYS A 451 27.39 -0.88 10.70
N GLY A 452 26.84 -0.09 11.60
CA GLY A 452 25.96 1.01 11.22
C GLY A 452 24.66 0.58 10.55
N TYR A 453 24.11 1.45 9.75
CA TYR A 453 22.95 1.20 8.89
C TYR A 453 23.35 1.52 7.45
N SER A 454 22.63 0.96 6.50
CA SER A 454 22.92 1.11 5.10
C SER A 454 21.72 1.73 4.38
N MET A 455 21.94 2.94 3.86
CA MET A 455 21.01 3.56 2.91
C MET A 455 21.56 3.46 1.47
N ALA A 456 22.59 2.65 1.25
CA ALA A 456 23.20 2.37 -0.04
C ALA A 456 23.83 0.96 -0.02
N PRO A 457 23.95 0.26 -1.16
CA PRO A 457 24.49 -1.09 -1.25
C PRO A 457 25.89 -1.23 -0.66
N ARG A 458 26.17 -2.37 -0.03
CA ARG A 458 27.41 -2.62 0.70
C ARG A 458 28.21 -3.78 0.12
N PRO A 459 29.56 -3.83 0.36
CA PRO A 459 30.41 -4.92 -0.10
C PRO A 459 29.99 -6.26 0.51
N GLY A 460 29.51 -7.21 -0.28
CA GLY A 460 29.10 -8.55 0.15
C GLY A 460 30.24 -9.44 0.66
N TRP A 461 31.51 -9.08 0.37
CA TRP A 461 32.68 -9.80 0.83
C TRP A 461 33.17 -9.39 2.22
N ASP A 462 32.61 -8.32 2.81
CA ASP A 462 33.00 -7.80 4.13
C ASP A 462 31.94 -8.13 5.18
N LYS A 463 32.24 -9.11 6.02
CA LYS A 463 31.35 -9.55 7.11
C LYS A 463 30.98 -8.47 8.14
N SER A 464 31.65 -7.35 8.14
CA SER A 464 31.32 -6.25 9.04
C SER A 464 29.95 -5.61 8.72
N TYR A 465 29.41 -5.83 7.52
CA TYR A 465 28.10 -5.35 7.10
C TYR A 465 26.97 -6.39 7.28
N GLU A 466 27.31 -7.60 7.74
CA GLU A 466 26.32 -8.66 7.96
C GLU A 466 25.29 -8.31 9.01
N TRP A 467 24.06 -8.80 8.80
CA TRP A 467 23.03 -8.78 9.83
C TRP A 467 23.35 -9.76 10.95
N ASN A 468 23.15 -9.33 12.18
CA ASN A 468 23.29 -10.17 13.38
C ASN A 468 21.92 -10.48 14.01
N GLY A 469 21.01 -11.04 13.21
CA GLY A 469 19.66 -11.31 13.63
C GLY A 469 18.77 -10.05 13.59
N TYR A 470 17.79 -9.99 14.47
CA TYR A 470 16.84 -8.88 14.62
C TYR A 470 16.70 -8.48 16.09
N VAL A 471 16.20 -7.26 16.31
CA VAL A 471 15.97 -6.71 17.65
C VAL A 471 15.03 -7.63 18.45
N PRO A 472 15.43 -8.08 19.67
CA PRO A 472 14.57 -8.88 20.51
C PRO A 472 13.24 -8.17 20.79
N PHE A 473 12.15 -8.92 20.80
CA PHE A 473 10.82 -8.36 21.05
C PHE A 473 10.71 -7.66 22.41
N GLU A 474 11.43 -8.13 23.39
CA GLU A 474 11.49 -7.59 24.76
C GLU A 474 12.17 -6.22 24.81
N ASP A 475 13.07 -5.93 23.87
CA ASP A 475 13.75 -4.62 23.74
C ASP A 475 12.89 -3.61 22.97
N MET A 476 11.83 -4.07 22.26
CA MET A 476 10.97 -3.18 21.47
C MET A 476 10.11 -2.28 22.38
N PRO A 477 10.02 -0.98 22.08
CA PRO A 477 9.23 -0.04 22.86
C PRO A 477 7.73 -0.32 22.77
N PHE A 478 6.99 0.14 23.76
CA PHE A 478 5.53 0.13 23.76
C PHE A 478 4.98 1.30 24.60
N LEU A 479 3.72 1.63 24.35
CA LEU A 479 2.94 2.52 25.22
C LEU A 479 1.71 1.78 25.72
N PHE A 480 1.42 1.92 27.00
CA PHE A 480 0.23 1.37 27.63
C PHE A 480 -0.31 2.38 28.64
N ASN A 481 -1.53 2.86 28.41
CA ASN A 481 -2.20 3.87 29.24
C ASN A 481 -1.34 5.11 29.54
N PRO A 482 -0.80 5.80 28.49
CA PRO A 482 0.03 6.96 28.70
C PRO A 482 -0.77 8.11 29.37
N PRO A 483 -0.08 8.98 30.15
CA PRO A 483 -0.73 10.06 30.89
C PRO A 483 -1.43 11.10 30.00
N GLU A 484 -1.01 11.25 28.74
CA GLU A 484 -1.64 12.13 27.75
C GLU A 484 -3.07 11.68 27.43
N GLY A 485 -3.40 10.43 27.67
CA GLY A 485 -4.69 9.83 27.41
C GLY A 485 -5.03 9.63 25.94
N TYR A 486 -4.04 9.67 25.05
CA TYR A 486 -4.16 9.26 23.65
C TYR A 486 -2.84 8.77 23.08
N ILE A 487 -2.92 8.01 22.00
CA ILE A 487 -1.76 7.54 21.20
C ILE A 487 -2.13 7.73 19.74
N SER A 488 -1.19 8.21 18.91
CA SER A 488 -1.41 8.36 17.46
C SER A 488 -0.16 8.03 16.67
N THR A 489 -0.33 7.42 15.50
CA THR A 489 0.74 7.21 14.51
C THR A 489 0.25 7.56 13.11
N ALA A 490 1.14 8.14 12.30
CA ALA A 490 0.88 8.53 10.92
C ALA A 490 2.11 8.26 10.02
N ASN A 491 2.77 7.11 10.22
CA ASN A 491 4.02 6.70 9.56
C ASN A 491 5.22 7.62 9.88
N ASN A 492 5.08 8.49 10.86
CA ASN A 492 6.14 9.34 11.39
C ASN A 492 7.10 8.52 12.25
N ARG A 493 8.23 9.10 12.58
CA ARG A 493 9.14 8.54 13.58
C ARG A 493 8.41 8.37 14.92
N THR A 494 8.31 7.12 15.39
CA THR A 494 7.59 6.75 16.64
C THR A 494 8.54 6.45 17.80
N ILE A 495 9.84 6.27 17.54
CA ILE A 495 10.86 5.85 18.52
C ILE A 495 11.91 6.95 18.60
N GLY A 496 12.27 7.38 19.82
CA GLY A 496 13.25 8.43 20.08
C GLY A 496 14.72 7.99 19.88
N ASN A 497 15.65 8.95 20.02
CA ASN A 497 17.10 8.72 19.83
C ASN A 497 17.71 7.85 20.93
N GLU A 498 17.02 7.69 22.05
CA GLU A 498 17.40 6.82 23.18
C GLU A 498 17.30 5.33 22.87
N PHE A 499 16.60 4.96 21.79
CA PHE A 499 16.52 3.57 21.37
C PHE A 499 17.85 3.12 20.75
N PRO A 500 18.47 2.02 21.26
CA PRO A 500 19.86 1.70 20.93
C PRO A 500 20.05 1.05 19.55
N TYR A 501 18.97 0.81 18.81
CA TYR A 501 19.01 0.16 17.51
C TYR A 501 18.57 1.11 16.40
N TYR A 502 19.19 1.01 15.25
CA TYR A 502 18.74 1.69 14.04
C TYR A 502 17.42 1.09 13.54
N VAL A 503 16.44 1.91 13.28
CA VAL A 503 15.11 1.50 12.79
C VAL A 503 14.92 1.88 11.33
N SER A 504 15.10 3.15 11.00
CA SER A 504 14.86 3.67 9.64
C SER A 504 15.33 5.12 9.50
N GLY A 505 15.59 5.54 8.26
CA GLY A 505 15.65 6.94 7.84
C GLY A 505 14.47 7.37 6.97
N LEU A 506 13.49 6.48 6.74
CA LEU A 506 12.50 6.57 5.67
C LEU A 506 11.09 6.96 6.14
N TRP A 507 10.94 7.50 7.35
CA TRP A 507 9.62 7.89 7.86
C TRP A 507 8.92 8.93 6.98
N ALA A 508 7.59 8.94 7.00
CA ALA A 508 6.78 9.94 6.35
C ALA A 508 7.02 11.35 6.93
N ASP A 509 6.66 12.38 6.14
CA ASP A 509 6.64 13.76 6.63
C ASP A 509 5.75 13.87 7.89
N PRO A 510 6.21 14.58 8.96
CA PRO A 510 5.51 14.61 10.24
C PRO A 510 4.22 15.45 10.24
N SER A 511 3.84 16.11 9.14
CA SER A 511 2.70 17.04 9.10
C SER A 511 1.38 16.40 9.52
N ARG A 512 1.09 15.17 9.06
CA ARG A 512 -0.13 14.45 9.47
C ARG A 512 -0.12 14.13 10.95
N ALA A 513 0.99 13.58 11.45
CA ALA A 513 1.14 13.25 12.87
C ALA A 513 1.06 14.48 13.76
N SER A 514 1.71 15.60 13.37
CA SER A 514 1.65 16.86 14.12
C SER A 514 0.24 17.45 14.17
N ARG A 515 -0.52 17.38 13.05
CA ARG A 515 -1.91 17.85 13.03
C ARG A 515 -2.83 16.99 13.90
N ILE A 516 -2.71 15.68 13.85
CA ILE A 516 -3.48 14.75 14.70
C ILE A 516 -3.18 15.03 16.18
N LYS A 517 -1.89 15.18 16.53
CA LYS A 517 -1.46 15.50 17.88
C LYS A 517 -1.95 16.88 18.35
N GLU A 518 -1.92 17.89 17.46
CA GLU A 518 -2.46 19.23 17.72
C GLU A 518 -3.94 19.16 18.12
N VAL A 519 -4.78 18.50 17.32
CA VAL A 519 -6.22 18.38 17.57
C VAL A 519 -6.51 17.59 18.83
N LEU A 520 -5.92 16.39 18.97
CA LEU A 520 -6.15 15.54 20.15
C LEU A 520 -5.59 16.17 21.42
N GLY A 521 -4.52 16.97 21.33
CA GLY A 521 -3.88 17.64 22.45
C GLY A 521 -4.73 18.74 23.08
N VAL A 522 -5.47 19.51 22.25
CA VAL A 522 -6.28 20.64 22.72
C VAL A 522 -7.74 20.28 23.02
N THR A 523 -8.26 19.18 22.43
CA THR A 523 -9.63 18.74 22.66
C THR A 523 -9.73 18.04 24.02
N GLU A 524 -10.36 18.68 25.00
CA GLU A 524 -10.47 18.15 26.36
C GLU A 524 -11.27 16.85 26.43
N LYS A 525 -12.41 16.80 25.74
CA LYS A 525 -13.30 15.64 25.62
C LYS A 525 -13.63 15.36 24.17
N VAL A 526 -13.10 14.28 23.63
CA VAL A 526 -13.29 13.86 22.23
C VAL A 526 -14.60 13.10 22.09
N GLY A 527 -15.44 13.48 21.12
CA GLY A 527 -16.64 12.77 20.70
C GLY A 527 -16.44 11.96 19.42
N LEU A 528 -17.42 11.14 19.06
CA LEU A 528 -17.39 10.35 17.83
C LEU A 528 -17.30 11.23 16.58
N ASP A 529 -17.98 12.39 16.59
CA ASP A 529 -17.93 13.33 15.47
C ASP A 529 -16.56 14.01 15.35
N ASP A 530 -15.87 14.29 16.47
CA ASP A 530 -14.50 14.81 16.45
C ASP A 530 -13.54 13.77 15.82
N MET A 531 -13.73 12.48 16.13
CA MET A 531 -12.95 11.39 15.51
C MET A 531 -13.16 11.35 13.99
N LYS A 532 -14.42 11.50 13.51
CA LYS A 532 -14.75 11.55 12.08
C LYS A 532 -14.17 12.79 11.40
N LEU A 533 -14.31 13.95 12.03
CA LEU A 533 -13.79 15.22 11.53
C LEU A 533 -12.27 15.19 11.40
N LEU A 534 -11.58 14.55 12.35
CA LEU A 534 -10.12 14.42 12.30
C LEU A 534 -9.65 13.49 11.16
N GLN A 535 -10.38 12.40 10.86
CA GLN A 535 -10.13 11.59 9.66
C GLN A 535 -10.39 12.34 8.34
N LEU A 536 -11.18 13.40 8.38
CA LEU A 536 -11.55 14.23 7.23
C LEU A 536 -10.82 15.59 7.22
N ASP A 537 -9.88 15.83 8.14
CA ASP A 537 -9.19 17.12 8.27
C ASP A 537 -8.24 17.36 7.10
N LEU A 538 -8.42 18.51 6.43
CA LEU A 538 -7.68 18.96 5.26
C LEU A 538 -6.61 20.02 5.60
N THR A 539 -6.36 20.27 6.89
CA THR A 539 -5.37 21.27 7.31
C THR A 539 -3.96 20.78 7.08
N SER A 540 -3.18 21.58 6.36
CA SER A 540 -1.79 21.27 5.97
C SER A 540 -0.78 21.96 6.88
N ASN A 541 -0.27 21.25 7.87
CA ASN A 541 0.86 21.74 8.67
C ASN A 541 2.16 21.87 7.85
N TYR A 542 2.27 21.12 6.74
CA TYR A 542 3.37 21.25 5.79
C TYR A 542 3.37 22.63 5.12
N SER A 543 2.21 23.08 4.64
CA SER A 543 2.11 24.41 4.00
C SER A 543 2.38 25.55 4.97
N LYS A 544 2.01 25.40 6.25
CA LYS A 544 2.30 26.42 7.28
C LYS A 544 3.81 26.65 7.48
N GLU A 545 4.61 25.59 7.27
CA GLU A 545 6.08 25.70 7.38
C GLU A 545 6.74 26.15 6.07
N ILE A 546 6.27 25.70 4.92
CA ILE A 546 6.95 25.93 3.63
C ILE A 546 6.51 27.26 2.99
N LEU A 547 5.24 27.67 3.10
CA LEU A 547 4.72 28.85 2.44
C LEU A 547 5.42 30.16 2.84
N PRO A 548 5.79 30.41 4.11
CA PRO A 548 6.56 31.61 4.47
C PRO A 548 7.83 31.79 3.65
N HIS A 549 8.61 30.70 3.45
CA HIS A 549 9.83 30.76 2.64
C HIS A 549 9.55 31.07 1.16
N ILE A 550 8.43 30.59 0.62
CA ILE A 550 7.99 30.95 -0.74
C ILE A 550 7.65 32.45 -0.80
N LEU A 551 6.88 32.96 0.16
CA LEU A 551 6.45 34.36 0.17
C LEU A 551 7.59 35.36 0.39
N GLU A 552 8.64 35.00 1.13
CA GLU A 552 9.85 35.81 1.30
C GLU A 552 10.63 35.98 -0.03
N ASN A 553 10.42 35.12 -1.00
CA ASN A 553 11.13 35.13 -2.29
C ASN A 553 10.27 35.59 -3.48
N VAL A 554 9.13 36.22 -3.20
CA VAL A 554 8.25 36.79 -4.20
C VAL A 554 8.86 38.06 -4.78
N GLY A 555 9.16 38.03 -6.08
CA GLY A 555 9.65 39.23 -6.80
C GLY A 555 8.51 40.15 -7.25
N THR A 556 8.87 41.34 -7.69
CA THR A 556 7.94 42.25 -8.35
C THR A 556 7.59 41.79 -9.77
N SER A 557 6.34 41.94 -10.20
CA SER A 557 5.89 41.56 -11.55
C SER A 557 4.78 42.47 -12.03
N ASP A 558 4.79 42.82 -13.33
CA ASP A 558 3.70 43.53 -13.99
C ASP A 558 2.56 42.61 -14.40
N SER A 559 2.76 41.30 -14.27
CA SER A 559 1.76 40.30 -14.62
C SER A 559 0.60 40.27 -13.62
N LYS A 560 -0.61 40.56 -14.10
CA LYS A 560 -1.83 40.47 -13.32
C LYS A 560 -2.10 39.07 -12.80
N ILE A 561 -1.72 38.05 -13.57
CA ILE A 561 -1.86 36.65 -13.22
C ILE A 561 -0.93 36.31 -12.05
N TYR A 562 0.36 36.69 -12.17
CA TYR A 562 1.32 36.49 -11.10
C TYR A 562 0.89 37.13 -9.78
N ASN A 563 0.55 38.43 -9.83
CA ASN A 563 0.14 39.18 -8.64
C ASN A 563 -1.14 38.60 -8.01
N ARG A 564 -2.06 38.07 -8.82
CA ARG A 564 -3.26 37.40 -8.32
C ARG A 564 -2.94 36.08 -7.66
N ALA A 565 -2.04 35.27 -8.22
CA ALA A 565 -1.58 34.01 -7.61
C ALA A 565 -0.94 34.26 -6.23
N ILE A 566 -0.07 35.24 -6.13
CA ILE A 566 0.58 35.60 -4.86
C ILE A 566 -0.46 36.09 -3.83
N ARG A 567 -1.47 36.82 -4.27
CA ARG A 567 -2.53 37.25 -3.39
C ARG A 567 -3.32 36.06 -2.81
N PHE A 568 -3.65 35.03 -3.63
CA PHE A 568 -4.31 33.83 -3.13
C PHE A 568 -3.47 33.12 -2.05
N LEU A 569 -2.14 33.04 -2.24
CA LEU A 569 -1.25 32.44 -1.24
C LEU A 569 -1.19 33.23 0.07
N ASN A 570 -1.17 34.58 0.01
CA ASN A 570 -1.16 35.43 1.21
C ASN A 570 -2.49 35.36 2.01
N GLU A 571 -3.62 35.12 1.34
CA GLU A 571 -4.95 35.05 1.96
C GLU A 571 -5.33 33.60 2.37
N TRP A 572 -4.46 32.60 2.16
CA TRP A 572 -4.77 31.17 2.36
C TRP A 572 -4.79 30.77 3.84
N ASP A 573 -5.83 30.04 4.24
CA ASP A 573 -6.03 29.48 5.57
C ASP A 573 -5.32 28.13 5.82
N HIS A 574 -4.52 27.66 4.85
CA HIS A 574 -3.85 26.36 4.85
C HIS A 574 -4.78 25.14 4.86
N ILE A 575 -6.05 25.31 4.46
CA ILE A 575 -6.99 24.20 4.30
C ILE A 575 -7.03 23.80 2.81
N GLU A 576 -6.66 22.56 2.54
CA GLU A 576 -6.57 22.02 1.17
C GLU A 576 -7.94 21.55 0.67
N ASN A 577 -8.93 22.46 0.66
CA ASN A 577 -10.28 22.13 0.24
C ASN A 577 -10.46 22.16 -1.29
N ILE A 578 -11.51 21.51 -1.77
CA ILE A 578 -11.83 21.36 -3.21
C ILE A 578 -11.89 22.72 -3.94
N GLY A 579 -12.37 23.77 -3.27
CA GLY A 579 -12.57 25.10 -3.85
C GLY A 579 -11.35 26.02 -3.81
N SER A 580 -10.23 25.61 -3.19
CA SER A 580 -9.07 26.46 -2.93
C SER A 580 -8.20 26.64 -4.17
N GLU A 581 -8.02 27.87 -4.63
CA GLU A 581 -7.03 28.25 -5.64
C GLU A 581 -5.61 28.23 -5.07
N ALA A 582 -5.47 28.66 -3.82
CA ALA A 582 -4.18 28.75 -3.13
C ALA A 582 -3.53 27.37 -2.99
N THR A 583 -4.33 26.33 -2.73
CA THR A 583 -3.83 24.96 -2.64
C THR A 583 -3.16 24.51 -3.96
N LEU A 584 -3.81 24.72 -5.10
CA LEU A 584 -3.22 24.35 -6.40
C LEU A 584 -1.93 25.12 -6.66
N ILE A 585 -1.93 26.43 -6.38
CA ILE A 585 -0.76 27.30 -6.57
C ILE A 585 0.40 26.84 -5.67
N PHE A 586 0.13 26.59 -4.39
CA PHE A 586 1.14 26.11 -3.44
C PHE A 586 1.76 24.79 -3.88
N HIS A 587 0.94 23.80 -4.23
CA HIS A 587 1.45 22.50 -4.67
C HIS A 587 2.23 22.59 -5.97
N SER A 588 1.79 23.39 -6.94
CA SER A 588 2.54 23.58 -8.19
C SER A 588 3.91 24.23 -7.93
N ILE A 589 3.97 25.27 -7.11
CA ILE A 589 5.24 25.93 -6.76
C ILE A 589 6.15 24.99 -5.96
N SER A 590 5.61 24.34 -4.91
CA SER A 590 6.37 23.42 -4.06
C SER A 590 6.94 22.22 -4.85
N ASN A 591 6.14 21.66 -5.77
CA ASN A 591 6.60 20.61 -6.67
C ASN A 591 7.70 21.10 -7.62
N ASN A 592 7.59 22.31 -8.16
CA ASN A 592 8.62 22.89 -9.02
C ASN A 592 9.91 23.15 -8.23
N ILE A 593 9.85 23.55 -6.95
CA ILE A 593 11.03 23.67 -6.10
C ILE A 593 11.74 22.31 -6.00
N ILE A 594 11.01 21.23 -5.66
CA ILE A 594 11.57 19.88 -5.56
C ILE A 594 12.17 19.45 -6.90
N LYS A 595 11.45 19.64 -8.00
CA LYS A 595 11.96 19.30 -9.35
C LYS A 595 13.24 20.03 -9.68
N ASN A 596 13.30 21.33 -9.42
CA ASN A 596 14.46 22.17 -9.75
C ASN A 596 15.69 21.92 -8.85
N ILE A 597 15.50 21.42 -7.61
CA ILE A 597 16.59 21.04 -6.72
C ILE A 597 17.33 19.79 -7.22
N TYR A 598 16.63 18.83 -7.82
CA TYR A 598 17.19 17.48 -8.05
C TYR A 598 17.37 17.11 -9.53
N TYR A 599 16.86 17.91 -10.48
CA TYR A 599 16.81 17.52 -11.90
C TYR A 599 18.18 17.42 -12.53
N ASP A 600 19.02 18.41 -12.34
CA ASP A 600 20.27 18.57 -13.07
C ASP A 600 21.30 17.48 -12.74
N GLU A 601 21.38 17.03 -11.48
CA GLU A 601 22.23 15.91 -11.12
C GLU A 601 21.56 14.56 -11.40
N LEU A 602 20.34 14.34 -10.90
CA LEU A 602 19.74 13.02 -11.02
C LEU A 602 19.45 12.63 -12.46
N SER A 603 19.20 13.58 -13.37
CA SER A 603 19.05 13.30 -14.79
C SER A 603 20.33 12.78 -15.45
N LEU A 604 21.52 13.06 -14.88
CA LEU A 604 22.79 12.49 -15.34
C LEU A 604 22.89 10.99 -15.02
N LEU A 605 22.21 10.51 -13.96
CA LEU A 605 22.11 9.09 -13.66
C LEU A 605 21.12 8.38 -14.60
N GLY A 606 20.20 9.11 -15.20
CA GLY A 606 19.13 8.66 -16.07
C GLY A 606 17.76 9.16 -15.63
N GLU A 607 16.87 9.41 -16.59
CA GLU A 607 15.52 9.95 -16.32
C GLU A 607 14.73 9.10 -15.34
N LYS A 608 14.88 7.76 -15.38
CA LYS A 608 14.22 6.83 -14.45
C LYS A 608 14.66 7.01 -13.00
N TYR A 609 15.92 7.31 -12.73
CA TYR A 609 16.41 7.59 -11.38
C TYR A 609 15.77 8.85 -10.82
N TYR A 610 15.75 9.90 -11.63
CA TYR A 610 15.08 11.15 -11.29
C TYR A 610 13.57 10.94 -11.01
N GLU A 611 12.86 10.27 -11.93
CA GLU A 611 11.44 9.96 -11.78
C GLU A 611 11.15 9.13 -10.53
N THR A 612 11.98 8.11 -10.28
CA THR A 612 11.83 7.24 -9.11
C THR A 612 12.05 8.01 -7.81
N PHE A 613 13.08 8.88 -7.77
CA PHE A 613 13.34 9.71 -6.61
C PHE A 613 12.18 10.68 -6.32
N LEU A 614 11.64 11.33 -7.35
CA LEU A 614 10.46 12.17 -7.18
C LEU A 614 9.22 11.39 -6.69
N GLY A 615 9.14 10.11 -7.03
CA GLY A 615 8.11 9.19 -6.51
C GLY A 615 8.23 8.93 -5.00
N LEU A 616 9.41 9.17 -4.41
CA LEU A 616 9.66 9.01 -2.97
C LEU A 616 9.27 10.27 -2.19
N LYS A 617 8.00 10.65 -2.23
CA LYS A 617 7.50 11.91 -1.64
C LYS A 617 7.79 12.05 -0.13
N TYR A 618 7.80 10.94 0.60
CA TYR A 618 8.17 10.92 2.01
C TYR A 618 9.64 11.36 2.23
N ILE A 619 10.54 11.18 1.26
CA ILE A 619 11.90 11.68 1.28
C ILE A 619 11.95 13.13 0.76
N THR A 620 11.43 13.40 -0.44
CA THR A 620 11.59 14.69 -1.11
C THR A 620 10.95 15.84 -0.33
N LYS A 621 9.78 15.63 0.30
CA LYS A 621 9.12 16.64 1.13
C LYS A 621 9.85 16.90 2.45
N ARG A 622 10.37 15.84 3.11
CA ARG A 622 11.20 16.01 4.30
C ARG A 622 12.50 16.74 3.98
N ASN A 623 13.13 16.40 2.86
CA ASN A 623 14.35 17.08 2.41
C ASN A 623 14.08 18.55 2.11
N LEU A 624 12.99 18.89 1.41
CA LEU A 624 12.64 20.29 1.18
C LEU A 624 12.49 21.06 2.49
N ARG A 625 11.84 20.48 3.50
CA ARG A 625 11.75 21.07 4.84
C ARG A 625 13.14 21.30 5.48
N GLY A 626 14.05 20.34 5.31
CA GLY A 626 15.43 20.43 5.78
C GLY A 626 16.23 21.52 5.05
N ILE A 627 16.10 21.60 3.74
CA ILE A 627 16.77 22.60 2.88
C ILE A 627 16.27 24.01 3.20
N MET A 628 14.97 24.20 3.47
CA MET A 628 14.44 25.51 3.90
C MET A 628 15.03 25.99 5.22
N LYS A 629 15.47 25.10 6.09
CA LYS A 629 16.14 25.42 7.37
C LYS A 629 17.67 25.54 7.24
N ASN A 630 18.28 24.76 6.35
CA ASN A 630 19.71 24.72 6.11
C ASN A 630 20.01 25.06 4.65
N HIS A 631 20.38 26.31 4.41
CA HIS A 631 20.60 26.84 3.06
C HIS A 631 21.91 26.38 2.38
N ASN A 632 22.74 25.58 3.07
CA ASN A 632 24.04 25.13 2.55
C ASN A 632 24.00 23.75 1.87
N ASN A 633 22.82 23.26 1.51
CA ASN A 633 22.66 21.98 0.82
C ASN A 633 23.21 22.07 -0.61
N LYS A 634 24.05 21.11 -1.02
CA LYS A 634 24.74 21.11 -2.32
C LYS A 634 23.81 20.89 -3.51
N TRP A 635 22.70 20.20 -3.31
CA TRP A 635 21.69 19.96 -4.35
C TRP A 635 20.94 21.21 -4.81
N VAL A 636 21.20 22.36 -4.19
CA VAL A 636 20.57 23.63 -4.56
C VAL A 636 21.28 24.31 -5.74
N ASP A 637 22.57 23.97 -5.97
CA ASP A 637 23.41 24.56 -7.00
C ASP A 637 23.14 23.91 -8.36
N ASP A 638 22.70 24.64 -9.37
CA ASP A 638 22.46 24.10 -10.71
C ASP A 638 23.78 23.88 -11.45
N ILE A 639 24.25 22.64 -11.54
CA ILE A 639 25.53 22.27 -12.16
C ILE A 639 25.63 22.64 -13.65
N ARG A 640 24.51 23.00 -14.31
CA ARG A 640 24.47 23.46 -15.70
C ARG A 640 24.88 24.93 -15.84
N THR A 641 24.97 25.68 -14.73
CA THR A 641 25.37 27.09 -14.69
C THR A 641 26.74 27.34 -14.02
N PRO A 642 27.84 26.86 -14.59
CA PRO A 642 29.17 26.78 -13.93
C PRO A 642 29.74 28.13 -13.46
N ASN A 643 29.20 29.24 -13.91
CA ASN A 643 29.63 30.60 -13.56
C ASN A 643 28.76 31.27 -12.49
N LYS A 644 27.75 30.56 -11.97
CA LYS A 644 26.84 31.04 -10.94
C LYS A 644 26.65 29.92 -9.93
N LYS A 645 26.67 30.27 -8.66
CA LYS A 645 26.28 29.37 -7.59
C LYS A 645 24.89 29.78 -7.12
N GLU A 646 23.92 28.92 -7.37
CA GLU A 646 22.53 29.13 -6.97
C GLU A 646 22.36 28.97 -5.46
N THR A 647 21.39 29.70 -4.95
CA THR A 647 20.89 29.61 -3.57
C THR A 647 19.48 29.05 -3.59
N ILE A 648 18.99 28.55 -2.43
CA ILE A 648 17.59 28.12 -2.33
C ILE A 648 16.61 29.25 -2.68
N ASN A 649 16.96 30.52 -2.44
CA ASN A 649 16.15 31.67 -2.80
C ASN A 649 16.07 31.87 -4.32
N ASP A 650 17.15 31.58 -5.07
CA ASP A 650 17.14 31.59 -6.53
C ASP A 650 16.19 30.50 -7.05
N ILE A 651 16.30 29.28 -6.52
CA ILE A 651 15.45 28.15 -6.90
C ILE A 651 13.98 28.43 -6.60
N ILE A 652 13.66 28.98 -5.42
CA ILE A 652 12.28 29.37 -5.08
C ILE A 652 11.75 30.41 -6.06
N SER A 653 12.55 31.47 -6.35
CA SER A 653 12.15 32.56 -7.24
C SER A 653 11.84 32.07 -8.67
N ILE A 654 12.64 31.11 -9.17
CA ILE A 654 12.41 30.45 -10.47
C ILE A 654 11.14 29.61 -10.39
N SER A 655 11.00 28.82 -9.32
CA SER A 655 9.88 27.87 -9.13
C SER A 655 8.52 28.55 -8.94
N ILE A 656 8.46 29.75 -8.37
CA ILE A 656 7.25 30.56 -8.32
C ILE A 656 6.75 30.86 -9.73
N LYS A 657 7.66 31.30 -10.62
CA LYS A 657 7.31 31.64 -12.00
C LYS A 657 6.91 30.40 -12.81
N SER A 658 7.71 29.34 -12.72
CA SER A 658 7.44 28.09 -13.47
C SER A 658 6.18 27.39 -12.94
N GLY A 659 5.93 27.38 -11.64
CA GLY A 659 4.71 26.80 -11.07
C GLY A 659 3.43 27.56 -11.47
N ILE A 660 3.45 28.89 -11.45
CA ILE A 660 2.31 29.67 -11.93
C ILE A 660 2.12 29.45 -13.44
N GLN A 661 3.19 29.38 -14.23
CA GLN A 661 3.10 29.11 -15.67
C GLN A 661 2.53 27.71 -15.95
N GLU A 662 2.96 26.68 -15.22
CA GLU A 662 2.42 25.31 -15.32
C GLU A 662 0.89 25.28 -15.12
N ILE A 663 0.37 26.07 -14.16
CA ILE A 663 -1.07 26.20 -13.94
C ILE A 663 -1.75 26.90 -15.12
N VAL A 664 -1.16 27.98 -15.64
CA VAL A 664 -1.69 28.69 -16.80
C VAL A 664 -1.75 27.81 -18.04
N ASP A 665 -0.69 27.04 -18.28
CA ASP A 665 -0.60 26.14 -19.43
C ASP A 665 -1.63 25.00 -19.34
N THR A 666 -1.89 24.51 -18.12
CA THR A 666 -2.78 23.38 -17.89
C THR A 666 -4.26 23.78 -17.78
N PHE A 667 -4.57 24.86 -17.06
CA PHE A 667 -5.95 25.26 -16.70
C PHE A 667 -6.38 26.57 -17.34
N GLY A 668 -5.48 27.20 -18.12
CA GLY A 668 -5.69 28.50 -18.74
C GLY A 668 -5.49 29.69 -17.80
N PRO A 669 -5.52 30.92 -18.33
CA PRO A 669 -5.25 32.12 -17.54
C PRO A 669 -6.42 32.56 -16.64
N ASN A 670 -7.57 31.88 -16.73
CA ASN A 670 -8.73 32.22 -15.91
C ASN A 670 -8.62 31.49 -14.56
N TRP A 671 -8.31 32.23 -13.50
CA TRP A 671 -8.16 31.70 -12.14
C TRP A 671 -9.42 31.04 -11.57
N SER A 672 -10.63 31.25 -12.13
CA SER A 672 -11.82 30.49 -11.72
C SER A 672 -11.71 28.99 -11.98
N ASN A 673 -10.78 28.59 -12.86
CA ASN A 673 -10.45 27.20 -13.18
C ASN A 673 -9.37 26.61 -12.23
N TRP A 674 -8.72 27.45 -11.42
CA TRP A 674 -7.59 27.03 -10.55
C TRP A 674 -8.03 26.41 -9.23
N LYS A 675 -9.20 25.78 -9.20
CA LYS A 675 -9.71 25.08 -8.02
C LYS A 675 -8.95 23.77 -7.82
N TRP A 676 -8.52 23.52 -6.56
CA TRP A 676 -7.80 22.31 -6.23
C TRP A 676 -8.52 21.05 -6.73
N GLY A 677 -9.81 20.89 -6.44
CA GLY A 677 -10.57 19.72 -6.86
C GLY A 677 -10.71 19.53 -8.37
N TYR A 678 -10.51 20.56 -9.19
CA TYR A 678 -10.50 20.40 -10.66
C TYR A 678 -9.19 19.76 -11.14
N ALA A 679 -8.09 20.05 -10.44
CA ALA A 679 -6.79 19.43 -10.68
C ALA A 679 -6.66 18.07 -9.94
N HIS A 680 -7.26 17.98 -8.74
CA HIS A 680 -7.14 16.86 -7.82
C HIS A 680 -8.44 16.06 -7.77
N SER A 681 -8.68 15.28 -8.82
CA SER A 681 -9.86 14.41 -8.92
C SER A 681 -9.46 12.95 -8.78
N LEU A 682 -10.39 12.13 -8.25
CA LEU A 682 -10.20 10.69 -8.05
C LEU A 682 -11.13 9.88 -8.94
N THR A 683 -10.54 8.97 -9.70
CA THR A 683 -11.25 7.90 -10.42
C THR A 683 -10.77 6.55 -9.89
N HIS A 684 -11.68 5.74 -9.37
CA HIS A 684 -11.38 4.35 -9.01
C HIS A 684 -11.38 3.51 -10.28
N LYS A 685 -10.18 3.13 -10.71
CA LYS A 685 -9.99 2.43 -11.98
C LYS A 685 -10.16 0.93 -11.83
N HIS A 686 -10.93 0.36 -12.72
CA HIS A 686 -10.98 -1.09 -12.96
C HIS A 686 -9.88 -1.49 -13.95
N ILE A 687 -9.31 -2.68 -13.84
CA ILE A 687 -8.21 -3.14 -14.69
C ILE A 687 -8.54 -3.12 -16.20
N LEU A 688 -9.80 -3.36 -16.58
CA LEU A 688 -10.29 -3.25 -17.96
C LEU A 688 -10.84 -1.85 -18.28
N GLY A 689 -10.85 -0.93 -17.34
CA GLY A 689 -11.48 0.38 -17.47
C GLY A 689 -10.69 1.38 -18.34
N ASP A 690 -9.42 1.12 -18.63
CA ASP A 690 -8.65 1.93 -19.60
C ASP A 690 -9.06 1.65 -21.07
N VAL A 691 -9.76 0.53 -21.31
CA VAL A 691 -10.39 0.24 -22.61
C VAL A 691 -11.74 0.96 -22.66
N LYS A 692 -11.77 2.16 -23.23
CA LYS A 692 -12.93 3.09 -23.24
C LYS A 692 -14.26 2.43 -23.61
N ILE A 693 -14.25 1.51 -24.60
CA ILE A 693 -15.47 0.83 -25.03
C ILE A 693 -16.01 -0.12 -23.95
N LEU A 694 -15.12 -0.81 -23.22
CA LEU A 694 -15.52 -1.69 -22.11
C LEU A 694 -16.01 -0.86 -20.93
N ASP A 695 -15.33 0.21 -20.59
CA ASP A 695 -15.77 1.14 -19.55
C ASP A 695 -17.16 1.71 -19.85
N TYR A 696 -17.39 2.18 -21.09
CA TYR A 696 -18.68 2.71 -21.51
C TYR A 696 -19.81 1.65 -21.45
N LEU A 697 -19.56 0.42 -21.91
CA LEU A 697 -20.58 -0.64 -21.97
C LEU A 697 -20.91 -1.23 -20.59
N PHE A 698 -19.91 -1.38 -19.74
CA PHE A 698 -20.05 -2.08 -18.45
C PHE A 698 -19.93 -1.15 -17.24
N ASN A 699 -19.67 0.16 -17.47
CA ASN A 699 -19.54 1.17 -16.43
C ASN A 699 -18.53 0.73 -15.33
N LEU A 700 -17.31 0.39 -15.75
CA LEU A 700 -16.30 -0.27 -14.93
C LEU A 700 -15.62 0.71 -13.95
N ASN A 701 -15.23 1.91 -14.42
CA ASN A 701 -14.62 2.93 -13.59
C ASN A 701 -15.66 3.66 -12.75
N ILE A 702 -15.24 4.18 -11.60
CA ILE A 702 -16.10 4.93 -10.68
C ILE A 702 -15.49 6.31 -10.45
N GLY A 703 -16.20 7.36 -10.80
CA GLY A 703 -15.75 8.76 -10.76
C GLY A 703 -15.77 9.42 -12.14
N PRO A 704 -15.06 10.56 -12.37
CA PRO A 704 -14.21 11.22 -11.36
C PRO A 704 -14.99 11.95 -10.27
N TYR A 705 -14.43 11.95 -9.05
CA TYR A 705 -14.89 12.75 -7.93
C TYR A 705 -13.86 13.83 -7.61
N LEU A 706 -14.33 15.05 -7.34
CA LEU A 706 -13.45 16.12 -6.86
C LEU A 706 -12.99 15.78 -5.44
N SER A 707 -11.71 15.97 -5.15
CA SER A 707 -11.11 15.61 -3.86
C SER A 707 -10.31 16.77 -3.26
N GLY A 708 -10.29 16.86 -1.94
CA GLY A 708 -9.44 17.75 -1.16
C GLY A 708 -8.27 17.01 -0.54
N GLY A 709 -7.39 17.75 0.14
CA GLY A 709 -6.21 17.21 0.82
C GLY A 709 -5.06 16.86 -0.11
N SER A 710 -3.99 16.40 0.49
CA SER A 710 -2.80 15.84 -0.17
C SER A 710 -2.18 14.77 0.74
N ASP A 711 -1.02 14.21 0.38
CA ASP A 711 -0.31 13.22 1.19
C ASP A 711 0.19 13.76 2.55
N VAL A 712 0.12 15.08 2.80
CA VAL A 712 0.54 15.75 4.04
C VAL A 712 -0.61 16.18 4.96
N THR A 713 -1.86 15.97 4.56
CA THR A 713 -3.05 16.23 5.40
C THR A 713 -3.58 14.94 6.04
N PRO A 714 -4.23 14.98 7.23
CA PRO A 714 -4.84 13.80 7.86
C PRO A 714 -5.79 13.06 6.92
N ASN A 715 -6.73 13.74 6.24
CA ASN A 715 -7.46 13.19 5.11
C ASN A 715 -6.57 13.16 3.88
N ALA A 716 -5.79 12.09 3.76
CA ALA A 716 -4.76 12.02 2.75
C ALA A 716 -5.31 11.89 1.31
N GLY A 717 -4.72 12.68 0.40
CA GLY A 717 -4.97 12.66 -1.03
C GLY A 717 -3.66 12.68 -1.82
N GLY A 718 -3.01 11.51 -1.96
CA GLY A 718 -1.72 11.42 -2.67
C GLY A 718 -1.88 11.56 -4.19
N TYR A 719 -0.92 12.23 -4.83
CA TYR A 719 -0.83 12.42 -6.28
C TYR A 719 0.62 12.28 -6.75
N SER A 720 0.85 12.17 -8.05
CA SER A 720 2.21 12.05 -8.62
C SER A 720 2.84 13.42 -8.87
N LEU A 721 4.09 13.63 -8.40
CA LEU A 721 4.84 14.86 -8.73
C LEU A 721 5.13 15.02 -10.24
N LEU A 722 5.02 13.94 -11.01
CA LEU A 722 5.35 13.87 -12.43
C LEU A 722 4.14 13.87 -13.35
N LYS A 723 3.01 13.28 -12.91
CA LYS A 723 1.85 12.99 -13.78
C LYS A 723 0.65 13.90 -13.50
N GLY A 724 0.90 15.07 -12.90
CA GLY A 724 -0.14 16.03 -12.52
C GLY A 724 -0.79 15.70 -11.17
N PHE A 725 -1.88 16.38 -10.84
CA PHE A 725 -2.43 16.45 -9.50
C PHE A 725 -3.56 15.44 -9.24
N ASN A 726 -3.94 14.59 -10.21
CA ASN A 726 -4.99 13.60 -10.00
C ASN A 726 -4.66 12.71 -8.80
N GLN A 727 -5.64 12.51 -7.92
CA GLN A 727 -5.47 11.68 -6.74
C GLN A 727 -5.32 10.20 -7.15
N THR A 728 -4.30 9.54 -6.60
CA THR A 728 -3.98 8.13 -6.87
C THR A 728 -4.01 7.27 -5.62
N SER A 729 -3.83 7.87 -4.45
CA SER A 729 -3.84 7.20 -3.14
C SER A 729 -4.55 8.01 -2.08
N GLY A 730 -4.93 7.37 -0.98
CA GLY A 730 -5.60 8.01 0.14
C GLY A 730 -6.26 6.99 1.07
N ALA A 731 -7.17 7.44 1.94
CA ALA A 731 -7.85 6.58 2.89
C ALA A 731 -8.62 5.46 2.16
N SER A 732 -8.00 4.29 2.03
CA SER A 732 -8.56 3.13 1.33
C SER A 732 -9.72 2.45 2.09
N MET A 733 -9.91 2.81 3.35
CA MET A 733 -11.11 2.66 4.17
C MET A 733 -11.03 3.65 5.34
N ARG A 734 -12.13 3.91 6.05
CA ARG A 734 -12.13 4.59 7.35
C ARG A 734 -12.94 3.78 8.34
N ARG A 735 -12.40 3.60 9.55
CA ARG A 735 -13.05 2.83 10.62
C ARG A 735 -12.86 3.54 11.96
N ILE A 736 -13.95 3.63 12.74
CA ILE A 736 -13.92 4.15 14.12
C ILE A 736 -14.75 3.21 14.99
N VAL A 737 -14.12 2.69 16.04
CA VAL A 737 -14.78 1.87 17.07
C VAL A 737 -15.00 2.74 18.29
N ASP A 738 -16.26 2.80 18.73
CA ASP A 738 -16.70 3.41 19.99
C ASP A 738 -16.96 2.29 21.01
N PHE A 739 -16.18 2.25 22.08
CA PHE A 739 -16.30 1.23 23.11
C PHE A 739 -17.52 1.44 24.04
N SER A 740 -18.26 2.55 23.89
CA SER A 740 -19.56 2.71 24.55
C SER A 740 -20.66 1.87 23.89
N ASP A 741 -20.53 1.59 22.57
CA ASP A 741 -21.41 0.69 21.84
C ASP A 741 -20.65 0.02 20.66
N MET A 742 -19.88 -0.99 20.97
CA MET A 742 -19.13 -1.76 19.98
C MET A 742 -20.02 -2.47 18.95
N ASN A 743 -21.33 -2.49 19.12
CA ASN A 743 -22.25 -3.03 18.13
C ASN A 743 -22.46 -2.10 16.93
N LYS A 744 -22.01 -0.83 17.03
CA LYS A 744 -22.17 0.20 16.00
C LYS A 744 -20.85 0.81 15.62
N THR A 745 -20.09 0.13 14.78
CA THR A 745 -18.84 0.67 14.27
C THR A 745 -19.09 1.62 13.10
N SER A 746 -18.51 2.82 13.13
CA SER A 746 -18.50 3.72 11.97
C SER A 746 -17.49 3.23 10.96
N MET A 747 -17.94 2.94 9.73
CA MET A 747 -17.11 2.34 8.68
C MET A 747 -17.48 2.91 7.31
N ILE A 748 -16.51 2.94 6.37
CA ILE A 748 -16.77 3.23 4.96
C ILE A 748 -15.65 2.66 4.07
N LEU A 749 -16.03 2.04 2.95
CA LEU A 749 -15.16 1.71 1.84
C LEU A 749 -15.27 2.77 0.73
N PRO A 750 -14.22 2.96 -0.09
CA PRO A 750 -14.23 4.02 -1.10
C PRO A 750 -15.18 3.75 -2.27
N THR A 751 -15.55 2.50 -2.53
CA THR A 751 -16.45 2.12 -3.66
C THR A 751 -17.59 1.21 -3.24
N GLY A 752 -17.32 -0.05 -2.95
CA GLY A 752 -18.31 -1.03 -2.54
C GLY A 752 -17.68 -2.37 -2.19
N GLN A 753 -18.48 -3.32 -1.78
CA GLN A 753 -18.04 -4.63 -1.29
C GLN A 753 -17.74 -5.62 -2.43
N SER A 754 -18.50 -5.57 -3.52
CA SER A 754 -18.40 -6.53 -4.63
C SER A 754 -17.41 -6.09 -5.71
N GLY A 755 -16.69 -7.05 -6.30
CA GLY A 755 -15.90 -6.88 -7.52
C GLY A 755 -16.68 -7.10 -8.80
N LEU A 756 -17.94 -7.56 -8.72
CA LEU A 756 -18.77 -7.81 -9.89
C LEU A 756 -19.42 -6.50 -10.36
N HIS A 757 -19.08 -6.04 -11.57
CA HIS A 757 -19.49 -4.74 -12.11
C HIS A 757 -21.03 -4.51 -12.14
N ASN A 758 -21.80 -5.58 -12.25
CA ASN A 758 -23.27 -5.56 -12.28
C ASN A 758 -23.93 -5.75 -10.90
N SER A 759 -23.13 -5.90 -9.82
CA SER A 759 -23.63 -5.96 -8.45
C SER A 759 -24.11 -4.58 -7.97
N PRO A 760 -25.22 -4.49 -7.22
CA PRO A 760 -25.60 -3.25 -6.54
C PRO A 760 -24.51 -2.77 -5.58
N HIS A 761 -23.71 -3.69 -5.02
CA HIS A 761 -22.63 -3.42 -4.08
C HIS A 761 -21.26 -3.16 -4.75
N TYR A 762 -21.23 -2.86 -6.04
CA TYR A 762 -20.00 -2.50 -6.75
C TYR A 762 -19.55 -1.08 -6.44
N ARG A 763 -20.50 -0.12 -6.25
CA ARG A 763 -20.24 1.32 -6.11
C ARG A 763 -21.14 2.05 -5.11
N ASP A 764 -21.94 1.34 -4.35
CA ASP A 764 -22.98 1.91 -3.48
C ASP A 764 -22.44 2.75 -2.31
N GLN A 765 -21.19 2.53 -1.90
CA GLN A 765 -20.56 3.30 -0.84
C GLN A 765 -19.80 4.54 -1.37
N ALA A 766 -19.48 4.63 -2.67
CA ALA A 766 -18.71 5.73 -3.23
C ALA A 766 -19.33 7.11 -2.98
N PRO A 767 -20.65 7.33 -3.14
CA PRO A 767 -21.25 8.62 -2.82
C PRO A 767 -21.14 9.01 -1.34
N LEU A 768 -21.19 8.05 -0.43
CA LEU A 768 -21.01 8.30 1.01
C LEU A 768 -19.55 8.65 1.30
N TYR A 769 -18.61 7.87 0.81
CA TYR A 769 -17.18 8.07 1.01
C TYR A 769 -16.72 9.47 0.57
N HIS A 770 -17.08 9.86 -0.67
CA HIS A 770 -16.67 11.15 -1.25
C HIS A 770 -17.37 12.37 -0.61
N ASN A 771 -18.50 12.15 0.07
CA ASN A 771 -19.17 13.19 0.89
C ASN A 771 -18.75 13.14 2.37
N GLY A 772 -17.68 12.41 2.73
CA GLY A 772 -17.20 12.32 4.10
C GLY A 772 -18.18 11.65 5.08
N LYS A 773 -19.09 10.81 4.57
CA LYS A 773 -20.09 10.11 5.37
C LYS A 773 -19.64 8.70 5.70
N TYR A 774 -20.06 8.25 6.87
CA TYR A 774 -19.86 6.88 7.35
C TYR A 774 -21.18 6.13 7.34
N ARG A 775 -21.10 4.81 7.33
CA ARG A 775 -22.17 3.89 7.65
C ARG A 775 -21.89 3.19 8.97
N GLU A 776 -22.91 2.64 9.57
CA GLU A 776 -22.78 1.80 10.75
C GLU A 776 -22.69 0.32 10.31
N THR A 777 -21.74 -0.41 10.91
CA THR A 777 -21.63 -1.87 10.80
C THR A 777 -22.07 -2.48 12.12
N ASN A 778 -22.99 -3.44 12.05
CA ASN A 778 -23.52 -4.12 13.23
C ASN A 778 -22.66 -5.35 13.57
N PHE A 779 -22.52 -5.62 14.87
CA PHE A 779 -21.71 -6.73 15.39
C PHE A 779 -22.53 -7.72 16.21
N LYS A 780 -23.63 -7.26 16.81
CA LYS A 780 -24.46 -8.07 17.71
C LYS A 780 -25.34 -9.05 16.93
N GLU A 781 -25.22 -10.36 17.22
CA GLU A 781 -25.91 -11.44 16.54
C GLU A 781 -27.45 -11.27 16.54
N ASP A 782 -28.04 -11.04 17.72
CA ASP A 782 -29.52 -10.84 17.84
C ASP A 782 -30.04 -9.73 16.94
N TYR A 783 -29.26 -8.65 16.77
CA TYR A 783 -29.66 -7.56 15.88
C TYR A 783 -29.58 -7.97 14.42
N ILE A 784 -28.56 -8.70 14.04
CA ILE A 784 -28.31 -9.13 12.67
C ILE A 784 -29.36 -10.14 12.23
N ILE A 785 -29.61 -11.17 13.04
CA ILE A 785 -30.56 -12.24 12.74
C ILE A 785 -32.00 -11.73 12.64
N ASN A 786 -32.38 -10.77 13.50
CA ASN A 786 -33.75 -10.23 13.52
C ASN A 786 -33.96 -9.05 12.56
N ASN A 787 -32.94 -8.64 11.81
CA ASN A 787 -33.04 -7.53 10.87
C ASN A 787 -33.64 -7.99 9.54
N THR A 788 -34.89 -7.66 9.29
CA THR A 788 -35.65 -8.07 8.10
C THR A 788 -35.17 -7.41 6.80
N GLU A 789 -34.31 -6.41 6.87
CA GLU A 789 -33.67 -5.78 5.69
C GLU A 789 -32.46 -6.57 5.18
N TYR A 790 -31.91 -7.48 6.02
CA TYR A 790 -30.75 -8.27 5.63
C TYR A 790 -31.17 -9.45 4.77
N LYS A 791 -30.39 -9.75 3.75
CA LYS A 791 -30.58 -10.91 2.89
C LYS A 791 -29.99 -12.14 3.58
N HIS A 792 -30.75 -13.22 3.65
CA HIS A 792 -30.36 -14.44 4.35
C HIS A 792 -30.12 -15.58 3.35
N LEU A 793 -28.88 -16.03 3.29
CA LEU A 793 -28.42 -17.19 2.54
C LEU A 793 -28.09 -18.33 3.53
N ILE A 794 -28.69 -19.48 3.33
CA ILE A 794 -28.44 -20.68 4.13
C ILE A 794 -27.61 -21.65 3.29
N LEU A 795 -26.42 -22.00 3.79
CA LEU A 795 -25.60 -23.05 3.21
C LEU A 795 -25.84 -24.36 3.94
N LEU A 796 -26.25 -25.38 3.20
CA LEU A 796 -26.50 -26.70 3.75
C LEU A 796 -25.46 -27.72 3.28
N PRO A 797 -25.00 -28.64 4.15
CA PRO A 797 -24.16 -29.76 3.73
C PRO A 797 -24.90 -30.62 2.71
N VAL A 798 -24.17 -31.11 1.70
CA VAL A 798 -24.67 -32.17 0.81
C VAL A 798 -24.41 -33.49 1.49
N GLU A 799 -25.44 -34.36 1.61
CA GLU A 799 -25.34 -35.74 2.13
C GLU A 799 -24.37 -36.62 1.32
#